data_b613737e85930bdb3cc0c32ac384188e
#
_entry.id   b613737e85930bdb3cc0c32ac384188e
#
_cell.length_a   1.000
_cell.length_b   1.000
_cell.length_c   1.000
_cell.angle_alpha   90.00
_cell.angle_beta   90.00
_cell.angle_gamma   90.00
#
_symmetry.space_group_name_H-M   'P 1'
#
loop_
_entity.id
_entity.type
_entity.pdbx_description
1 polymer ?
#
loop_
_entity_poly.entity_id
_entity_poly.type
_entity_poly.pdbx_seq_one_letter_code
_entity_poly.pdbx_strand_id
1 'polypeptide(L)'
;MEQAKHKFNLVDHIEVRGARVHNLKNIDVNVPLHKIVGVAGVSGSGKSSLALGVLYAEGSRRYLESLSTYTRRRMTQAAQAQVDEVLYVPAALALHQRPNVPGIRSTFGTGTELLNSLRLMYSRLASHRCPNGHYIQPTLAVAAGQPCVCPVCGAEFFAPSAEELAFNSQGACRKCDGTGIVRIVDESTLVPDDTLTIDEGAVRPWQTLMWSLMKDIARDLGVRTDVPFRELTEKEKDIVFHGPAIKKHMIYQNKTSGAAGEMDFTYFNAVYTVENALSKVKDENGMKRVEKFLKTEPCPDCGGSRLSEKARAPKLRGISLDEVCRMTLAGLTDWVADVPGSLPEEMRPMAQSICDSFTLNAKRLLELGLGYLTLDRAASTLSTGERQRMQLARAVRNRTTGVLYVLDEPSIGLHPANIVGLTGVMHDLIDDGNSVLLVDHDTQILSEADWLIEMGPEAGAKGGHVIAEGTTDDIKINENSQIGPFLAGKQGISRQKAPESELFQNGAIHLSTDRIHTVKPLEVDIPKGRLTVVTGVSGSGKTTLILESLIPALSAHIRGEKLPAHVKSVSAEDIDQVKLIDATPIGINVRSTVATYANVHDELRKIFARTPDAKKSKYKADDFSYNTGKLRCPTCDGTGSISLDVQFLPDVNIPCPDCRGSRYGKDASKIRCVTKSGEAYTLPEIMDMDVRTALSACKDWKLVSQRLNVLNSLGLGYLTLGEETPGLSGGEAQRLKLASEMGKAQSGSVFVFDEPTIGLHPLDVQTLLTVFQTLIESGATVIVIEHDLDVIRSADYILDMGPGGGEAGGRLVACGTPEQIKNAADSVTGKFI
;
A
#
# COMPACT_ATOMS: atom_id res chain seq x y z
N MET A 1 63.62 20.23 3.80
CA MET A 1 62.61 19.24 3.29
C MET A 1 61.21 19.75 3.62
N GLU A 2 60.64 20.51 2.70
CA GLU A 2 59.25 20.99 2.79
C GLU A 2 58.31 19.80 2.55
N GLN A 3 57.51 19.49 3.54
CA GLN A 3 56.44 18.57 3.39
C GLN A 3 55.36 19.23 2.51
N ALA A 4 55.23 18.76 1.27
CA ALA A 4 54.11 19.08 0.41
C ALA A 4 52.84 18.59 1.10
N LYS A 5 52.07 19.49 1.70
CA LYS A 5 50.68 19.22 2.12
C LYS A 5 49.89 19.01 0.83
N HIS A 6 49.67 17.74 0.47
CA HIS A 6 48.59 17.41 -0.47
C HIS A 6 47.29 17.93 0.13
N LYS A 7 46.78 19.08 -0.34
CA LYS A 7 45.39 19.45 -0.20
C LYS A 7 44.61 18.41 -1.01
N PHE A 8 44.03 17.44 -0.34
CA PHE A 8 42.94 16.72 -0.93
C PHE A 8 41.83 17.74 -1.21
N ASN A 9 41.59 18.06 -2.47
CA ASN A 9 40.34 18.70 -2.84
C ASN A 9 39.22 17.69 -2.50
N LEU A 10 38.59 17.88 -1.36
CA LEU A 10 37.37 17.14 -1.01
C LEU A 10 36.34 17.51 -2.06
N VAL A 11 35.85 16.50 -2.76
CA VAL A 11 34.72 16.64 -3.68
C VAL A 11 33.52 16.97 -2.83
N ASP A 12 32.85 18.08 -3.10
CA ASP A 12 31.73 18.61 -2.31
C ASP A 12 30.38 18.49 -2.99
N HIS A 13 30.35 17.98 -4.26
CA HIS A 13 29.12 17.78 -5.00
C HIS A 13 29.21 16.62 -6.01
N ILE A 14 28.06 16.07 -6.36
CA ILE A 14 27.87 15.15 -7.48
C ILE A 14 27.61 15.98 -8.73
N GLU A 15 28.29 15.69 -9.83
CA GLU A 15 28.07 16.34 -11.12
C GLU A 15 27.24 15.43 -12.03
N VAL A 16 26.09 15.91 -12.48
CA VAL A 16 25.26 15.27 -13.51
C VAL A 16 25.32 16.10 -14.78
N ARG A 17 25.60 15.49 -15.92
CA ARG A 17 25.66 16.15 -17.23
C ARG A 17 24.81 15.39 -18.24
N GLY A 18 23.98 16.13 -18.97
CA GLY A 18 23.19 15.61 -20.07
C GLY A 18 22.15 14.56 -19.69
N ALA A 19 21.46 14.69 -18.57
CA ALA A 19 20.48 13.73 -18.13
C ALA A 19 19.19 13.79 -18.97
N ARG A 20 18.78 12.61 -19.53
CA ARG A 20 17.64 12.45 -20.44
C ARG A 20 16.70 11.30 -20.06
N VAL A 21 16.73 10.90 -18.78
CA VAL A 21 15.89 9.80 -18.27
C VAL A 21 14.43 10.25 -18.24
N HIS A 22 13.54 9.44 -18.78
CA HIS A 22 12.10 9.71 -18.91
C HIS A 22 11.80 11.08 -19.54
N ASN A 23 11.25 12.01 -18.77
CA ASN A 23 10.90 13.36 -19.24
C ASN A 23 11.99 14.40 -19.09
N LEU A 24 13.17 14.08 -18.56
CA LEU A 24 14.28 15.03 -18.39
C LEU A 24 14.78 15.58 -19.73
N LYS A 25 15.04 16.87 -19.79
CA LYS A 25 15.34 17.62 -21.02
C LYS A 25 16.84 17.96 -21.15
N ASN A 26 17.70 16.95 -21.10
CA ASN A 26 19.15 17.10 -21.22
C ASN A 26 19.69 18.08 -20.17
N ILE A 27 19.39 17.82 -18.92
CA ILE A 27 19.72 18.71 -17.82
C ILE A 27 21.13 18.45 -17.26
N ASP A 28 21.75 19.54 -16.83
CA ASP A 28 22.97 19.55 -16.03
C ASP A 28 22.61 20.04 -14.63
N VAL A 29 23.10 19.36 -13.59
CA VAL A 29 22.84 19.73 -12.19
C VAL A 29 23.98 19.30 -11.29
N ASN A 30 24.31 20.12 -10.29
CA ASN A 30 25.26 19.81 -9.25
C ASN A 30 24.54 19.58 -7.93
N VAL A 31 24.75 18.41 -7.32
CA VAL A 31 24.06 17.99 -6.09
C VAL A 31 25.06 18.00 -4.95
N PRO A 32 24.96 18.90 -3.95
CA PRO A 32 25.89 18.96 -2.83
C PRO A 32 25.95 17.65 -2.04
N LEU A 33 27.16 17.26 -1.62
CA LEU A 33 27.41 16.12 -0.73
C LEU A 33 27.39 16.56 0.74
N HIS A 34 27.14 15.58 1.64
CA HIS A 34 27.08 15.78 3.10
C HIS A 34 26.05 16.83 3.53
N LYS A 35 24.94 16.91 2.80
CA LYS A 35 23.84 17.83 3.02
C LYS A 35 22.51 17.11 2.80
N ILE A 36 21.45 17.71 3.34
CA ILE A 36 20.06 17.38 2.99
C ILE A 36 19.70 18.19 1.75
N VAL A 37 19.57 17.52 0.61
CA VAL A 37 19.18 18.13 -0.66
C VAL A 37 17.74 17.76 -0.97
N GLY A 38 16.85 18.76 -1.03
CA GLY A 38 15.46 18.58 -1.40
C GLY A 38 15.24 18.71 -2.92
N VAL A 39 14.47 17.81 -3.52
CA VAL A 39 14.03 17.89 -4.92
C VAL A 39 12.53 18.14 -4.91
N ALA A 40 12.14 19.37 -5.28
CA ALA A 40 10.76 19.83 -5.29
C ALA A 40 10.22 20.01 -6.73
N GLY A 41 8.93 20.32 -6.86
CA GLY A 41 8.27 20.63 -8.14
C GLY A 41 6.93 19.92 -8.31
N VAL A 42 6.12 20.32 -9.29
CA VAL A 42 4.79 19.75 -9.54
C VAL A 42 4.84 18.25 -9.88
N SER A 43 3.72 17.55 -9.68
CA SER A 43 3.61 16.12 -10.05
C SER A 43 3.94 15.92 -11.52
N GLY A 44 4.77 14.90 -11.84
CA GLY A 44 5.19 14.64 -13.23
C GLY A 44 6.25 15.61 -13.80
N SER A 45 6.87 16.48 -12.99
CA SER A 45 7.93 17.41 -13.45
C SER A 45 9.30 16.77 -13.66
N GLY A 46 9.53 15.53 -13.23
CA GLY A 46 10.79 14.81 -13.41
C GLY A 46 11.62 14.60 -12.13
N LYS A 47 11.08 14.90 -10.95
CA LYS A 47 11.77 14.73 -9.65
C LYS A 47 12.30 13.31 -9.45
N SER A 48 11.43 12.31 -9.53
CA SER A 48 11.82 10.89 -9.37
C SER A 48 12.71 10.41 -10.52
N SER A 49 12.60 11.03 -11.72
CA SER A 49 13.51 10.75 -12.84
C SER A 49 14.94 11.18 -12.50
N LEU A 50 15.13 12.34 -11.86
CA LEU A 50 16.45 12.80 -11.40
C LEU A 50 16.94 11.96 -10.21
N ALA A 51 16.11 11.83 -9.17
CA ALA A 51 16.52 11.21 -7.92
C ALA A 51 16.74 9.67 -8.05
N LEU A 52 15.75 8.96 -8.57
CA LEU A 52 15.79 7.50 -8.71
C LEU A 52 16.36 7.06 -10.05
N GLY A 53 15.94 7.70 -11.14
CA GLY A 53 16.33 7.33 -12.50
C GLY A 53 17.77 7.69 -12.86
N VAL A 54 18.36 8.70 -12.24
CA VAL A 54 19.76 9.11 -12.46
C VAL A 54 20.64 8.80 -11.27
N LEU A 55 20.45 9.50 -10.15
CA LEU A 55 21.40 9.48 -9.02
C LEU A 55 21.43 8.12 -8.32
N TYR A 56 20.28 7.58 -7.96
CA TYR A 56 20.21 6.23 -7.36
C TYR A 56 20.67 5.15 -8.35
N ALA A 57 20.19 5.20 -9.59
CA ALA A 57 20.54 4.19 -10.60
C ALA A 57 22.05 4.12 -10.82
N GLU A 58 22.74 5.27 -10.99
CA GLU A 58 24.19 5.30 -11.21
C GLU A 58 24.99 4.96 -9.95
N GLY A 59 24.58 5.46 -8.76
CA GLY A 59 25.25 5.14 -7.50
C GLY A 59 25.12 3.67 -7.13
N SER A 60 23.92 3.10 -7.27
CA SER A 60 23.68 1.67 -7.04
C SER A 60 24.44 0.80 -8.07
N ARG A 61 24.40 1.15 -9.35
CA ARG A 61 25.09 0.42 -10.42
C ARG A 61 26.60 0.35 -10.18
N ARG A 62 27.27 1.47 -9.90
CA ARG A 62 28.72 1.52 -9.64
C ARG A 62 29.11 0.73 -8.41
N TYR A 63 28.29 0.76 -7.36
CA TYR A 63 28.51 -0.07 -6.18
C TYR A 63 28.44 -1.57 -6.53
N LEU A 64 27.39 -1.99 -7.27
CA LEU A 64 27.22 -3.37 -7.69
C LEU A 64 28.32 -3.84 -8.64
N GLU A 65 28.86 -2.97 -9.51
CA GLU A 65 29.98 -3.28 -10.39
C GLU A 65 31.27 -3.59 -9.63
N SER A 66 31.45 -3.04 -8.45
CA SER A 66 32.60 -3.34 -7.57
C SER A 66 32.49 -4.72 -6.91
N LEU A 67 31.32 -5.34 -6.90
CA LEU A 67 31.09 -6.67 -6.29
C LEU A 67 31.44 -7.81 -7.24
N SER A 68 31.65 -9.03 -6.66
CA SER A 68 31.91 -10.23 -7.45
C SER A 68 30.73 -10.54 -8.38
N THR A 69 31.02 -11.18 -9.55
CA THR A 69 30.01 -11.58 -10.52
C THR A 69 28.92 -12.49 -9.93
N TYR A 70 29.28 -13.34 -8.97
CA TYR A 70 28.33 -14.21 -8.26
C TYR A 70 27.33 -13.40 -7.42
N THR A 71 27.80 -12.42 -6.65
CA THR A 71 26.95 -11.56 -5.82
C THR A 71 26.06 -10.69 -6.70
N ARG A 72 26.61 -10.11 -7.76
CA ARG A 72 25.93 -9.26 -8.73
C ARG A 72 24.72 -9.94 -9.37
N ARG A 73 24.84 -11.23 -9.73
CA ARG A 73 23.74 -12.01 -10.33
C ARG A 73 22.55 -12.25 -9.42
N ARG A 74 22.70 -12.07 -8.11
CA ARG A 74 21.64 -12.29 -7.11
C ARG A 74 20.97 -10.99 -6.63
N MET A 75 21.48 -9.84 -7.07
CA MET A 75 20.94 -8.54 -6.68
C MET A 75 20.22 -7.90 -7.86
N THR A 76 19.10 -7.27 -7.58
CA THR A 76 18.37 -6.48 -8.58
C THR A 76 19.24 -5.32 -9.04
N GLN A 77 19.50 -5.21 -10.32
CA GLN A 77 20.27 -4.12 -10.89
C GLN A 77 19.33 -3.02 -11.37
N ALA A 78 19.66 -1.77 -11.05
CA ALA A 78 19.01 -0.62 -11.67
C ALA A 78 19.39 -0.55 -13.16
N ALA A 79 18.45 -0.11 -14.01
CA ALA A 79 18.73 0.14 -15.42
C ALA A 79 19.78 1.27 -15.56
N GLN A 80 20.61 1.19 -16.59
CA GLN A 80 21.58 2.25 -16.90
C GLN A 80 20.84 3.55 -17.20
N ALA A 81 21.23 4.63 -16.52
CA ALA A 81 20.64 5.94 -16.75
C ALA A 81 21.03 6.49 -18.13
N GLN A 82 20.12 7.18 -18.79
CA GLN A 82 20.37 7.91 -20.04
C GLN A 82 20.98 9.27 -19.69
N VAL A 83 22.30 9.31 -19.50
CA VAL A 83 23.08 10.49 -19.14
C VAL A 83 24.36 10.52 -19.96
N ASP A 84 24.92 11.69 -20.19
CA ASP A 84 26.25 11.80 -20.79
C ASP A 84 27.34 11.42 -19.77
N GLU A 85 27.25 11.97 -18.55
CA GLU A 85 28.20 11.67 -17.47
C GLU A 85 27.59 11.93 -16.09
N VAL A 86 27.97 11.11 -15.10
CA VAL A 86 27.73 11.39 -13.67
C VAL A 86 29.03 11.18 -12.92
N LEU A 87 29.57 12.25 -12.29
CA LEU A 87 30.83 12.19 -11.54
C LEU A 87 30.54 12.22 -10.02
N TYR A 88 31.43 11.60 -9.27
CA TYR A 88 31.48 11.64 -7.81
C TYR A 88 30.24 11.11 -7.07
N VAL A 89 29.39 10.32 -7.74
CA VAL A 89 28.22 9.72 -7.08
C VAL A 89 28.67 8.62 -6.10
N PRO A 90 28.28 8.72 -4.81
CA PRO A 90 28.53 7.66 -3.82
C PRO A 90 27.71 6.39 -4.11
N ALA A 91 28.00 5.31 -3.36
CA ALA A 91 27.07 4.19 -3.28
C ALA A 91 25.71 4.69 -2.83
N ALA A 92 24.62 4.35 -3.56
CA ALA A 92 23.31 4.89 -3.29
C ALA A 92 22.33 3.81 -2.78
N LEU A 93 21.54 4.19 -1.78
CA LEU A 93 20.44 3.40 -1.25
C LEU A 93 19.14 4.18 -1.40
N ALA A 94 18.09 3.55 -1.97
CA ALA A 94 16.80 4.19 -2.13
C ALA A 94 15.75 3.63 -1.16
N LEU A 95 14.97 4.51 -0.58
CA LEU A 95 13.75 4.21 0.15
C LEU A 95 12.58 4.68 -0.71
N HIS A 96 12.00 3.73 -1.46
CA HIS A 96 10.94 4.02 -2.41
C HIS A 96 9.63 4.39 -1.71
N GLN A 97 8.83 5.21 -2.37
CA GLN A 97 7.49 5.60 -1.96
C GLN A 97 6.62 4.38 -1.61
N ARG A 98 6.74 3.29 -2.37
CA ARG A 98 6.00 2.03 -2.14
C ARG A 98 6.98 0.88 -1.87
N PRO A 99 7.33 0.63 -0.60
CA PRO A 99 8.13 -0.54 -0.25
C PRO A 99 7.41 -1.84 -0.59
N ASN A 100 8.16 -2.85 -1.03
CA ASN A 100 7.62 -4.18 -1.28
C ASN A 100 6.87 -4.71 -0.05
N VAL A 101 5.75 -5.39 -0.29
CA VAL A 101 4.98 -6.05 0.78
C VAL A 101 5.74 -7.29 1.22
N PRO A 102 6.16 -7.38 2.49
CA PRO A 102 6.88 -8.54 2.98
C PRO A 102 6.02 -9.80 3.00
N GLY A 103 6.66 -10.96 2.93
CA GLY A 103 5.98 -12.26 3.01
C GLY A 103 5.24 -12.47 4.34
N ILE A 104 4.31 -13.43 4.35
CA ILE A 104 3.40 -13.75 5.47
C ILE A 104 4.10 -14.05 6.80
N ARG A 105 5.37 -14.50 6.76
CA ARG A 105 6.17 -14.75 7.97
C ARG A 105 6.88 -13.50 8.51
N SER A 106 6.83 -12.37 7.79
CA SER A 106 7.43 -11.13 8.25
C SER A 106 6.52 -10.41 9.24
N THR A 107 7.09 -9.92 10.34
CA THR A 107 6.42 -9.07 11.33
C THR A 107 7.15 -7.74 11.47
N PHE A 108 6.53 -6.77 12.13
CA PHE A 108 7.18 -5.51 12.51
C PHE A 108 8.47 -5.80 13.32
N GLY A 109 8.42 -6.76 14.27
CA GLY A 109 9.59 -7.15 15.06
C GLY A 109 10.74 -7.78 14.27
N THR A 110 10.43 -8.55 13.19
CA THR A 110 11.49 -9.08 12.30
C THR A 110 12.00 -8.01 11.34
N GLY A 111 11.13 -7.15 10.83
CA GLY A 111 11.50 -6.06 9.93
C GLY A 111 12.39 -5.01 10.58
N THR A 112 12.16 -4.73 11.87
CA THR A 112 12.98 -3.82 12.69
C THR A 112 14.18 -4.49 13.35
N GLU A 113 14.24 -5.83 13.31
CA GLU A 113 15.21 -6.68 14.02
C GLU A 113 15.17 -6.58 15.56
N LEU A 114 14.22 -5.82 16.13
CA LEU A 114 14.03 -5.75 17.59
C LEU A 114 13.68 -7.10 18.20
N LEU A 115 13.01 -7.97 17.46
CA LEU A 115 12.71 -9.34 17.88
C LEU A 115 13.99 -10.16 18.11
N ASN A 116 15.09 -9.87 17.42
CA ASN A 116 16.37 -10.54 17.61
C ASN A 116 16.93 -10.22 19.01
N SER A 117 16.87 -8.95 19.43
CA SER A 117 17.29 -8.52 20.77
C SER A 117 16.41 -9.15 21.87
N LEU A 118 15.09 -9.21 21.67
CA LEU A 118 14.19 -9.90 22.61
C LEU A 118 14.48 -11.40 22.71
N ARG A 119 14.69 -12.08 21.58
CA ARG A 119 15.05 -13.51 21.61
C ARG A 119 16.37 -13.75 22.36
N LEU A 120 17.34 -12.83 22.22
CA LEU A 120 18.57 -12.89 22.98
C LEU A 120 18.31 -12.69 24.47
N MET A 121 17.47 -11.72 24.87
CA MET A 121 17.08 -11.53 26.27
C MET A 121 16.43 -12.80 26.83
N TYR A 122 15.46 -13.39 26.12
CA TYR A 122 14.77 -14.59 26.56
C TYR A 122 15.69 -15.81 26.60
N SER A 123 16.64 -15.95 25.68
CA SER A 123 17.63 -17.03 25.71
C SER A 123 18.58 -16.93 26.90
N ARG A 124 19.02 -15.73 27.28
CA ARG A 124 20.13 -15.50 28.22
C ARG A 124 19.70 -15.02 29.59
N LEU A 125 18.54 -14.38 29.73
CA LEU A 125 18.13 -13.71 30.97
C LEU A 125 16.83 -14.28 31.56
N ALA A 126 16.13 -15.17 30.86
CA ALA A 126 14.85 -15.68 31.30
C ALA A 126 14.96 -16.84 32.30
N SER A 127 13.88 -17.08 33.01
CA SER A 127 13.60 -18.33 33.70
C SER A 127 13.26 -19.40 32.69
N HIS A 128 13.97 -20.53 32.71
CA HIS A 128 13.76 -21.64 31.77
C HIS A 128 13.12 -22.87 32.44
N ARG A 129 12.35 -23.59 31.62
CA ARG A 129 11.65 -24.78 32.06
C ARG A 129 12.52 -26.03 31.82
N CYS A 130 12.82 -26.79 32.84
CA CYS A 130 13.54 -28.06 32.69
C CYS A 130 12.68 -29.13 31.97
N PRO A 131 13.26 -30.23 31.47
CA PRO A 131 12.51 -31.33 30.81
C PRO A 131 11.35 -31.89 31.63
N ASN A 132 11.47 -31.85 32.98
CA ASN A 132 10.44 -32.34 33.91
C ASN A 132 9.40 -31.25 34.32
N GLY A 133 9.45 -30.06 33.66
CA GLY A 133 8.44 -29.02 33.84
C GLY A 133 8.71 -27.97 34.92
N HIS A 134 9.81 -28.06 35.68
CA HIS A 134 10.15 -27.09 36.71
C HIS A 134 10.83 -25.85 36.11
N TYR A 135 10.50 -24.66 36.59
CA TYR A 135 11.20 -23.44 36.22
C TYR A 135 12.45 -23.25 37.07
N ILE A 136 13.58 -22.89 36.44
CA ILE A 136 14.79 -22.43 37.12
C ILE A 136 14.88 -20.92 37.05
N GLN A 137 15.40 -20.28 38.10
CA GLN A 137 15.69 -18.85 38.10
C GLN A 137 16.84 -18.53 37.15
N PRO A 138 16.89 -17.31 36.60
CA PRO A 138 18.02 -16.84 35.80
C PRO A 138 19.34 -16.97 36.57
N THR A 139 20.36 -17.54 35.93
CA THR A 139 21.70 -17.74 36.51
C THR A 139 22.80 -17.38 35.52
N LEU A 140 24.04 -17.23 36.00
CA LEU A 140 25.17 -17.02 35.10
C LEU A 140 25.40 -18.18 34.13
N ALA A 141 25.07 -19.43 34.51
CA ALA A 141 25.14 -20.56 33.61
C ALA A 141 24.19 -20.41 32.41
N VAL A 142 22.96 -19.93 32.64
CA VAL A 142 22.01 -19.57 31.57
C VAL A 142 22.60 -18.46 30.70
N ALA A 143 23.10 -17.41 31.33
CA ALA A 143 23.69 -16.28 30.63
C ALA A 143 24.90 -16.67 29.76
N ALA A 144 25.75 -17.55 30.25
CA ALA A 144 26.93 -18.07 29.57
C ALA A 144 26.59 -19.17 28.53
N GLY A 145 25.32 -19.65 28.46
CA GLY A 145 24.94 -20.75 27.59
C GLY A 145 25.53 -22.11 28.04
N GLN A 146 25.80 -22.26 29.32
CA GLN A 146 26.30 -23.49 29.93
C GLN A 146 25.16 -24.45 30.35
N PRO A 147 25.46 -25.75 30.60
CA PRO A 147 24.44 -26.65 31.12
C PRO A 147 23.87 -26.14 32.43
N CYS A 148 22.57 -26.26 32.59
CA CYS A 148 21.83 -25.89 33.79
C CYS A 148 21.35 -27.14 34.51
N VAL A 149 21.49 -27.18 35.83
CA VAL A 149 20.96 -28.27 36.66
C VAL A 149 19.70 -27.79 37.37
N CYS A 150 18.61 -28.53 37.22
CA CYS A 150 17.36 -28.21 37.89
C CYS A 150 17.48 -28.47 39.42
N PRO A 151 17.29 -27.45 40.26
CA PRO A 151 17.43 -27.61 41.71
C PRO A 151 16.34 -28.48 42.33
N VAL A 152 15.22 -28.72 41.60
CA VAL A 152 14.09 -29.54 42.11
C VAL A 152 14.24 -31.03 41.77
N CYS A 153 14.71 -31.35 40.54
CA CYS A 153 14.73 -32.74 40.08
C CYS A 153 16.12 -33.24 39.61
N GLY A 154 17.16 -32.38 39.66
CA GLY A 154 18.51 -32.74 39.26
C GLY A 154 18.74 -32.92 37.76
N ALA A 155 17.71 -32.70 36.92
CA ALA A 155 17.87 -32.86 35.49
C ALA A 155 18.80 -31.79 34.91
N GLU A 156 19.77 -32.23 34.12
CA GLU A 156 20.67 -31.36 33.38
C GLU A 156 20.07 -31.05 32.02
N PHE A 157 20.12 -29.78 31.60
CA PHE A 157 19.60 -29.31 30.32
C PHE A 157 20.24 -27.98 29.91
N PHE A 158 20.09 -27.62 28.64
CA PHE A 158 20.50 -26.32 28.10
C PHE A 158 19.33 -25.39 27.95
N ALA A 159 19.52 -24.13 28.28
CA ALA A 159 18.56 -23.06 27.92
C ALA A 159 18.46 -22.96 26.39
N PRO A 160 17.26 -22.70 25.82
CA PRO A 160 17.10 -22.59 24.37
C PRO A 160 17.93 -21.42 23.82
N SER A 161 18.56 -21.65 22.68
CA SER A 161 19.25 -20.62 21.91
C SER A 161 18.28 -19.60 21.34
N ALA A 162 18.76 -18.42 20.93
CA ALA A 162 17.93 -17.42 20.27
C ALA A 162 17.29 -17.94 18.96
N GLU A 163 17.91 -18.93 18.31
CA GLU A 163 17.38 -19.58 17.10
C GLU A 163 16.23 -20.53 17.41
N GLU A 164 16.28 -21.24 18.55
CA GLU A 164 15.17 -22.08 19.03
C GLU A 164 13.96 -21.27 19.52
N LEU A 165 14.12 -19.95 19.67
CA LEU A 165 13.05 -19.00 19.98
C LEU A 165 12.53 -18.26 18.72
N ALA A 166 13.02 -18.59 17.51
CA ALA A 166 12.65 -17.97 16.27
C ALA A 166 11.47 -18.68 15.59
N PHE A 167 10.37 -18.01 15.37
CA PHE A 167 9.19 -18.60 14.70
C PHE A 167 9.39 -18.86 13.20
N ASN A 168 10.40 -18.29 12.60
CA ASN A 168 10.79 -18.53 11.19
C ASN A 168 11.91 -19.58 11.07
N SER A 169 12.22 -20.27 12.14
CA SER A 169 13.23 -21.33 12.24
C SER A 169 12.78 -22.41 13.24
N GLN A 170 13.64 -22.81 14.17
CA GLN A 170 13.42 -23.96 15.08
C GLN A 170 12.29 -23.72 16.10
N GLY A 171 11.99 -22.47 16.43
CA GLY A 171 10.90 -22.09 17.36
C GLY A 171 9.51 -22.05 16.72
N ALA A 172 9.37 -22.42 15.45
CA ALA A 172 8.09 -22.35 14.74
C ALA A 172 7.03 -23.30 15.34
N CYS A 173 5.80 -22.83 15.40
CA CYS A 173 4.64 -23.68 15.65
C CYS A 173 4.48 -24.69 14.52
N ARG A 174 4.42 -25.98 14.83
CA ARG A 174 4.37 -27.06 13.82
C ARG A 174 3.11 -27.05 12.97
N LYS A 175 1.97 -26.60 13.52
CA LYS A 175 0.70 -26.59 12.80
C LYS A 175 0.62 -25.51 11.75
N CYS A 176 1.08 -24.31 12.05
CA CYS A 176 1.02 -23.16 11.13
C CYS A 176 2.38 -22.84 10.50
N ASP A 177 3.42 -23.62 10.79
CA ASP A 177 4.78 -23.43 10.28
C ASP A 177 5.27 -21.97 10.44
N GLY A 178 5.01 -21.37 11.61
CA GLY A 178 5.43 -20.03 11.97
C GLY A 178 4.64 -18.89 11.30
N THR A 179 3.54 -19.16 10.60
CA THR A 179 2.70 -18.12 10.00
C THR A 179 1.74 -17.47 11.01
N GLY A 180 1.41 -18.17 12.10
CA GLY A 180 0.44 -17.72 13.11
C GLY A 180 -1.02 -17.90 12.72
N ILE A 181 -1.29 -18.25 11.47
CA ILE A 181 -2.64 -18.40 10.92
C ILE A 181 -2.79 -19.76 10.25
N VAL A 182 -4.03 -20.22 10.14
CA VAL A 182 -4.43 -21.37 9.36
C VAL A 182 -5.53 -20.97 8.39
N ARG A 183 -5.50 -21.57 7.20
CA ARG A 183 -6.58 -21.43 6.23
C ARG A 183 -7.50 -22.62 6.41
N ILE A 184 -8.74 -22.36 6.73
CA ILE A 184 -9.79 -23.37 6.87
C ILE A 184 -10.90 -23.10 5.88
N VAL A 185 -11.66 -24.12 5.55
CA VAL A 185 -12.81 -23.97 4.65
C VAL A 185 -13.88 -23.14 5.34
N ASP A 186 -14.39 -22.15 4.63
CA ASP A 186 -15.54 -21.36 5.07
C ASP A 186 -16.81 -21.97 4.51
N GLU A 187 -17.52 -22.74 5.34
CA GLU A 187 -18.72 -23.45 4.94
C GLU A 187 -19.82 -22.51 4.44
N SER A 188 -19.89 -21.28 4.91
CA SER A 188 -20.86 -20.29 4.46
C SER A 188 -20.70 -19.91 2.98
N THR A 189 -19.52 -20.10 2.42
CA THR A 189 -19.21 -19.80 1.02
C THR A 189 -19.45 -20.97 0.07
N LEU A 190 -19.64 -22.19 0.61
CA LEU A 190 -19.85 -23.39 -0.20
C LEU A 190 -21.21 -23.40 -0.89
N VAL A 191 -22.23 -22.82 -0.23
CA VAL A 191 -23.59 -22.65 -0.74
C VAL A 191 -24.00 -21.19 -0.57
N PRO A 192 -23.59 -20.29 -1.49
CA PRO A 192 -23.86 -18.85 -1.36
C PRO A 192 -25.33 -18.49 -1.64
N ASP A 193 -26.08 -19.35 -2.32
CA ASP A 193 -27.51 -19.20 -2.61
C ASP A 193 -28.22 -20.52 -2.31
N ASP A 194 -28.91 -20.57 -1.17
CA ASP A 194 -29.64 -21.74 -0.68
C ASP A 194 -31.02 -21.89 -1.30
N THR A 195 -31.45 -20.93 -2.13
CA THR A 195 -32.68 -21.03 -2.92
C THR A 195 -32.52 -21.92 -4.15
N LEU A 196 -31.28 -22.15 -4.59
CA LEU A 196 -30.96 -23.04 -5.70
C LEU A 196 -30.96 -24.50 -5.25
N THR A 197 -31.27 -25.39 -6.21
CA THR A 197 -31.11 -26.83 -6.02
C THR A 197 -29.63 -27.23 -6.23
N ILE A 198 -29.23 -28.43 -5.75
CA ILE A 198 -27.89 -28.98 -6.03
C ILE A 198 -27.73 -29.21 -7.54
N ASP A 199 -28.82 -29.61 -8.24
CA ASP A 199 -28.81 -29.80 -9.69
C ASP A 199 -28.58 -28.48 -10.45
N GLU A 200 -29.09 -27.37 -9.96
CA GLU A 200 -28.84 -26.01 -10.48
C GLU A 200 -27.49 -25.45 -10.06
N GLY A 201 -26.81 -26.08 -9.10
CA GLY A 201 -25.46 -25.75 -8.67
C GLY A 201 -25.35 -24.93 -7.40
N ALA A 202 -26.24 -25.17 -6.43
CA ALA A 202 -26.13 -24.60 -5.10
C ALA A 202 -24.74 -24.81 -4.47
N VAL A 203 -24.17 -26.03 -4.64
CA VAL A 203 -22.84 -26.39 -4.10
C VAL A 203 -21.74 -25.94 -5.06
N ARG A 204 -21.22 -24.75 -4.86
CA ARG A 204 -20.24 -24.09 -5.75
C ARG A 204 -18.92 -24.84 -5.93
N PRO A 205 -18.29 -25.47 -4.91
CA PRO A 205 -17.05 -26.22 -5.10
C PRO A 205 -17.19 -27.36 -6.13
N TRP A 206 -18.31 -28.04 -6.20
CA TRP A 206 -18.54 -29.12 -7.16
C TRP A 206 -18.64 -28.64 -8.61
N GLN A 207 -18.95 -27.34 -8.82
CA GLN A 207 -18.98 -26.75 -10.16
C GLN A 207 -17.62 -26.16 -10.59
N THR A 208 -16.85 -25.60 -9.65
CA THR A 208 -15.69 -24.79 -9.97
C THR A 208 -14.35 -25.50 -9.74
N LEU A 209 -14.31 -26.48 -8.81
CA LEU A 209 -13.09 -27.17 -8.41
C LEU A 209 -13.09 -28.67 -8.74
N MET A 210 -14.24 -29.27 -9.03
CA MET A 210 -14.38 -30.68 -9.28
C MET A 210 -15.41 -30.99 -10.37
N TRP A 211 -15.47 -32.26 -10.78
CA TRP A 211 -16.41 -32.69 -11.80
C TRP A 211 -17.86 -32.71 -11.26
N SER A 212 -18.80 -32.36 -12.09
CA SER A 212 -20.24 -32.28 -11.78
C SER A 212 -20.86 -33.59 -11.32
N LEU A 213 -20.11 -34.69 -11.31
CA LEU A 213 -20.57 -36.04 -10.89
C LEU A 213 -20.85 -36.16 -9.39
N MET A 214 -20.34 -35.26 -8.55
CA MET A 214 -20.54 -35.34 -7.11
C MET A 214 -22.01 -35.22 -6.72
N LYS A 215 -22.81 -34.50 -7.48
CA LYS A 215 -24.24 -34.39 -7.28
C LYS A 215 -24.96 -35.72 -7.52
N ASP A 216 -24.53 -36.50 -8.53
CA ASP A 216 -25.14 -37.77 -8.83
C ASP A 216 -24.83 -38.81 -7.74
N ILE A 217 -23.61 -38.79 -7.23
CA ILE A 217 -23.23 -39.64 -6.09
C ILE A 217 -23.97 -39.22 -4.80
N ALA A 218 -24.14 -37.90 -4.56
CA ALA A 218 -24.92 -37.41 -3.41
C ALA A 218 -26.37 -37.90 -3.46
N ARG A 219 -26.99 -37.92 -4.66
CA ARG A 219 -28.32 -38.48 -4.89
C ARG A 219 -28.38 -39.97 -4.51
N ASP A 220 -27.40 -40.75 -4.92
CA ASP A 220 -27.26 -42.16 -4.57
C ASP A 220 -27.04 -42.41 -3.07
N LEU A 221 -26.55 -41.41 -2.34
CA LEU A 221 -26.39 -41.41 -0.89
C LEU A 221 -27.68 -40.98 -0.17
N GLY A 222 -28.75 -40.68 -0.91
CA GLY A 222 -30.04 -40.32 -0.37
C GLY A 222 -30.27 -38.80 -0.20
N VAL A 223 -29.47 -37.96 -0.84
CA VAL A 223 -29.65 -36.50 -0.83
C VAL A 223 -30.62 -36.12 -1.96
N ARG A 224 -31.63 -35.35 -1.68
CA ARG A 224 -32.55 -34.79 -2.70
C ARG A 224 -31.84 -33.62 -3.41
N THR A 225 -31.47 -33.82 -4.66
CA THR A 225 -30.71 -32.82 -5.41
C THR A 225 -31.57 -31.87 -6.22
N ASP A 226 -32.88 -32.13 -6.30
CA ASP A 226 -33.91 -31.45 -7.07
C ASP A 226 -34.78 -30.45 -6.28
N VAL A 227 -34.53 -30.33 -4.97
CA VAL A 227 -35.19 -29.34 -4.10
C VAL A 227 -34.23 -28.23 -3.69
N PRO A 228 -34.74 -27.02 -3.36
CA PRO A 228 -33.90 -25.95 -2.84
C PRO A 228 -33.03 -26.40 -1.66
N PHE A 229 -31.76 -25.97 -1.62
CA PHE A 229 -30.79 -26.42 -0.60
C PHE A 229 -31.27 -26.15 0.84
N ARG A 230 -31.98 -25.05 1.07
CA ARG A 230 -32.59 -24.71 2.37
C ARG A 230 -33.62 -25.73 2.84
N GLU A 231 -34.26 -26.48 1.92
CA GLU A 231 -35.30 -27.47 2.22
C GLU A 231 -34.77 -28.90 2.47
N LEU A 232 -33.44 -29.06 2.35
CA LEU A 232 -32.77 -30.30 2.73
C LEU A 232 -32.78 -30.47 4.25
N THR A 233 -32.95 -31.75 4.68
CA THR A 233 -32.79 -32.08 6.10
C THR A 233 -31.36 -31.92 6.57
N GLU A 234 -31.18 -31.77 7.87
CA GLU A 234 -29.82 -31.65 8.46
C GLU A 234 -28.91 -32.84 8.14
N LYS A 235 -29.48 -34.06 8.01
CA LYS A 235 -28.76 -35.27 7.57
C LYS A 235 -28.26 -35.15 6.11
N GLU A 236 -29.12 -34.63 5.22
CA GLU A 236 -28.77 -34.43 3.81
C GLU A 236 -27.69 -33.36 3.69
N LYS A 237 -27.81 -32.24 4.43
CA LYS A 237 -26.78 -31.19 4.49
C LYS A 237 -25.44 -31.71 5.02
N ASP A 238 -25.47 -32.52 6.09
CA ASP A 238 -24.29 -33.17 6.65
C ASP A 238 -23.60 -34.09 5.64
N ILE A 239 -24.35 -34.87 4.86
CA ILE A 239 -23.77 -35.68 3.77
C ILE A 239 -23.09 -34.77 2.74
N VAL A 240 -23.69 -33.64 2.37
CA VAL A 240 -23.11 -32.69 1.40
C VAL A 240 -21.83 -32.07 1.93
N PHE A 241 -21.81 -31.64 3.19
CA PHE A 241 -20.66 -30.93 3.77
C PHE A 241 -19.58 -31.86 4.30
N HIS A 242 -19.94 -32.99 4.95
CA HIS A 242 -19.02 -33.83 5.73
C HIS A 242 -19.15 -35.34 5.43
N GLY A 243 -20.00 -35.71 4.45
CA GLY A 243 -20.19 -37.12 4.12
C GLY A 243 -18.88 -37.89 3.85
N PRO A 244 -18.81 -39.18 4.23
CA PRO A 244 -17.59 -39.97 4.11
C PRO A 244 -17.19 -40.23 2.65
N ALA A 245 -15.87 -40.35 2.40
CA ALA A 245 -15.32 -40.69 1.08
C ALA A 245 -15.66 -42.16 0.73
N ILE A 246 -16.76 -42.38 0.08
CA ILE A 246 -17.24 -43.70 -0.33
C ILE A 246 -16.97 -43.87 -1.83
N LYS A 247 -16.41 -45.05 -2.21
CA LYS A 247 -16.31 -45.43 -3.64
C LYS A 247 -17.67 -45.92 -4.14
N LYS A 248 -18.11 -45.36 -5.23
CA LYS A 248 -19.33 -45.79 -5.92
C LYS A 248 -18.98 -46.19 -7.36
N HIS A 249 -19.52 -47.33 -7.78
CA HIS A 249 -19.47 -47.78 -9.13
C HIS A 249 -20.54 -47.05 -9.96
N MET A 250 -20.19 -46.33 -10.99
CA MET A 250 -21.11 -45.54 -11.79
C MET A 250 -20.85 -45.70 -13.28
N ILE A 251 -21.94 -45.69 -14.06
CA ILE A 251 -21.87 -45.61 -15.53
C ILE A 251 -21.80 -44.14 -15.91
N TYR A 252 -20.65 -43.71 -16.42
CA TYR A 252 -20.43 -42.36 -16.93
C TYR A 252 -20.66 -42.30 -18.44
N GLN A 253 -21.49 -41.41 -18.90
CA GLN A 253 -21.66 -41.10 -20.32
C GLN A 253 -21.04 -39.77 -20.66
N ASN A 254 -20.01 -39.79 -21.53
CA ASN A 254 -19.35 -38.58 -21.98
C ASN A 254 -20.28 -37.74 -22.84
N LYS A 255 -20.65 -36.55 -22.41
CA LYS A 255 -21.58 -35.64 -23.09
C LYS A 255 -21.11 -35.22 -24.49
N THR A 256 -19.80 -35.27 -24.77
CA THR A 256 -19.21 -34.84 -26.06
C THR A 256 -19.05 -35.99 -27.03
N SER A 257 -18.69 -37.20 -26.57
CA SER A 257 -18.43 -38.36 -27.45
C SER A 257 -19.53 -39.40 -27.44
N GLY A 258 -20.50 -39.30 -26.53
CA GLY A 258 -21.59 -40.29 -26.34
C GLY A 258 -21.13 -41.65 -25.81
N ALA A 259 -19.84 -41.86 -25.58
CA ALA A 259 -19.31 -43.14 -25.11
C ALA A 259 -19.66 -43.34 -23.62
N ALA A 260 -20.23 -44.48 -23.28
CA ALA A 260 -20.48 -44.89 -21.90
C ALA A 260 -19.33 -45.75 -21.39
N GLY A 261 -18.86 -45.50 -20.18
CA GLY A 261 -17.82 -46.26 -19.49
C GLY A 261 -18.22 -46.50 -18.04
N GLU A 262 -17.81 -47.65 -17.48
CA GLU A 262 -18.01 -47.98 -16.07
C GLU A 262 -16.74 -47.56 -15.34
N MET A 263 -16.87 -46.76 -14.28
CA MET A 263 -15.75 -46.29 -13.43
C MET A 263 -16.14 -46.21 -11.98
N ASP A 264 -15.19 -46.49 -11.10
CA ASP A 264 -15.34 -46.27 -9.66
C ASP A 264 -14.99 -44.82 -9.33
N PHE A 265 -15.93 -44.07 -8.82
CA PHE A 265 -15.75 -42.70 -8.33
C PHE A 265 -15.79 -42.67 -6.81
N THR A 266 -14.90 -41.88 -6.21
CA THR A 266 -14.92 -41.57 -4.78
C THR A 266 -15.77 -40.32 -4.55
N TYR A 267 -16.75 -40.42 -3.64
CA TYR A 267 -17.50 -39.25 -3.21
C TYR A 267 -16.56 -38.28 -2.46
N PHE A 268 -16.59 -37.06 -2.86
CA PHE A 268 -15.90 -35.95 -2.17
C PHE A 268 -16.96 -34.94 -1.76
N ASN A 269 -17.18 -34.85 -0.44
CA ASN A 269 -18.07 -33.84 0.12
C ASN A 269 -17.54 -32.42 -0.20
N ALA A 270 -18.35 -31.39 0.03
CA ALA A 270 -18.04 -30.02 -0.38
C ALA A 270 -16.78 -29.47 0.33
N VAL A 271 -16.62 -29.75 1.62
CA VAL A 271 -15.44 -29.34 2.41
C VAL A 271 -14.17 -30.01 1.89
N TYR A 272 -14.19 -31.34 1.77
CA TYR A 272 -13.02 -32.08 1.27
C TYR A 272 -12.66 -31.71 -0.18
N THR A 273 -13.64 -31.35 -1.00
CA THR A 273 -13.39 -30.85 -2.37
C THR A 273 -12.47 -29.61 -2.35
N VAL A 274 -12.72 -28.68 -1.42
CA VAL A 274 -11.89 -27.47 -1.27
C VAL A 274 -10.52 -27.82 -0.69
N GLU A 275 -10.45 -28.66 0.34
CA GLU A 275 -9.19 -29.09 0.97
C GLU A 275 -8.29 -29.83 -0.03
N ASN A 276 -8.85 -30.76 -0.80
CA ASN A 276 -8.14 -31.48 -1.85
C ASN A 276 -7.67 -30.56 -2.98
N ALA A 277 -8.47 -29.57 -3.35
CA ALA A 277 -8.07 -28.56 -4.33
C ALA A 277 -6.90 -27.72 -3.77
N LEU A 278 -6.98 -27.27 -2.51
CA LEU A 278 -5.94 -26.48 -1.85
C LEU A 278 -4.60 -27.24 -1.80
N SER A 279 -4.64 -28.54 -1.47
CA SER A 279 -3.43 -29.39 -1.39
C SER A 279 -2.72 -29.56 -2.74
N LYS A 280 -3.41 -29.34 -3.85
CA LYS A 280 -2.92 -29.50 -5.24
C LYS A 280 -2.59 -28.18 -5.94
N VAL A 281 -2.78 -27.05 -5.26
CA VAL A 281 -2.46 -25.73 -5.83
C VAL A 281 -0.94 -25.62 -6.09
N LYS A 282 -0.59 -25.30 -7.35
CA LYS A 282 0.81 -25.13 -7.77
C LYS A 282 1.12 -23.71 -8.24
N ASP A 283 0.10 -22.93 -8.55
CA ASP A 283 0.20 -21.59 -9.11
C ASP A 283 -0.79 -20.61 -8.48
N GLU A 284 -0.60 -19.33 -8.77
CA GLU A 284 -1.41 -18.23 -8.25
C GLU A 284 -2.86 -18.29 -8.76
N ASN A 285 -3.06 -18.76 -9.99
CA ASN A 285 -4.40 -18.90 -10.58
C ASN A 285 -5.20 -20.03 -9.91
N GLY A 286 -4.53 -21.13 -9.58
CA GLY A 286 -5.10 -22.21 -8.77
C GLY A 286 -5.52 -21.70 -7.39
N MET A 287 -4.65 -20.89 -6.74
CA MET A 287 -4.95 -20.30 -5.43
C MET A 287 -6.18 -19.39 -5.49
N LYS A 288 -6.30 -18.49 -6.45
CA LYS A 288 -7.45 -17.58 -6.62
C LYS A 288 -8.80 -18.32 -6.78
N ARG A 289 -8.78 -19.55 -7.31
CA ARG A 289 -10.00 -20.36 -7.43
C ARG A 289 -10.44 -20.94 -6.09
N VAL A 290 -9.47 -21.36 -5.25
CA VAL A 290 -9.76 -22.00 -3.96
C VAL A 290 -9.99 -20.98 -2.86
N GLU A 291 -9.30 -19.83 -2.92
CA GLU A 291 -9.32 -18.77 -1.90
C GLU A 291 -10.72 -18.26 -1.58
N LYS A 292 -11.63 -18.28 -2.55
CA LYS A 292 -13.04 -17.89 -2.37
C LYS A 292 -13.79 -18.71 -1.33
N PHE A 293 -13.31 -19.91 -1.04
CA PHE A 293 -13.93 -20.88 -0.12
C PHE A 293 -13.14 -21.01 1.18
N LEU A 294 -12.12 -20.15 1.40
CA LEU A 294 -11.27 -20.23 2.57
C LEU A 294 -11.44 -18.97 3.43
N LYS A 295 -11.45 -19.18 4.73
CA LYS A 295 -11.23 -18.12 5.71
C LYS A 295 -9.91 -18.33 6.43
N THR A 296 -9.31 -17.21 6.84
CA THR A 296 -8.08 -17.21 7.60
C THR A 296 -8.38 -16.98 9.07
N GLU A 297 -7.94 -17.89 9.92
CA GLU A 297 -8.13 -17.80 11.37
C GLU A 297 -6.78 -17.91 12.10
N PRO A 298 -6.68 -17.36 13.33
CA PRO A 298 -5.51 -17.61 14.18
C PRO A 298 -5.29 -19.11 14.38
N CYS A 299 -4.04 -19.53 14.32
CA CYS A 299 -3.71 -20.95 14.54
C CYS A 299 -4.16 -21.40 15.94
N PRO A 300 -4.98 -22.46 16.07
CA PRO A 300 -5.53 -22.89 17.37
C PRO A 300 -4.43 -23.40 18.33
N ASP A 301 -3.31 -23.93 17.83
CA ASP A 301 -2.23 -24.46 18.67
C ASP A 301 -1.37 -23.36 19.30
N CYS A 302 -1.08 -22.30 18.55
CA CYS A 302 -0.25 -21.20 19.04
C CYS A 302 -1.03 -19.92 19.37
N GLY A 303 -2.33 -19.87 19.13
CA GLY A 303 -3.16 -18.68 19.36
C GLY A 303 -2.70 -17.46 18.58
N GLY A 304 -2.13 -17.67 17.38
CA GLY A 304 -1.58 -16.59 16.54
C GLY A 304 -0.14 -16.19 16.86
N SER A 305 0.48 -16.70 17.95
CA SER A 305 1.83 -16.29 18.37
C SER A 305 2.97 -16.76 17.44
N ARG A 306 2.70 -17.66 16.50
CA ARG A 306 3.67 -18.23 15.56
C ARG A 306 4.68 -19.21 16.20
N LEU A 307 4.81 -19.18 17.54
CA LEU A 307 5.81 -19.90 18.32
C LEU A 307 5.28 -21.26 18.78
N SER A 308 6.17 -22.23 18.83
CA SER A 308 5.93 -23.54 19.46
C SER A 308 5.77 -23.40 20.99
N GLU A 309 5.20 -24.42 21.63
CA GLU A 309 5.07 -24.44 23.11
C GLU A 309 6.43 -24.29 23.80
N LYS A 310 7.47 -24.98 23.29
CA LYS A 310 8.84 -24.85 23.80
C LYS A 310 9.39 -23.44 23.73
N ALA A 311 9.12 -22.73 22.62
CA ALA A 311 9.60 -21.36 22.43
C ALA A 311 8.82 -20.34 23.27
N ARG A 312 7.58 -20.65 23.70
CA ARG A 312 6.78 -19.85 24.61
C ARG A 312 7.04 -20.15 26.10
N ALA A 313 7.73 -21.25 26.41
CA ALA A 313 7.97 -21.65 27.78
C ALA A 313 8.87 -20.69 28.59
N PRO A 314 9.97 -20.11 28.05
CA PRO A 314 10.80 -19.19 28.82
C PRO A 314 10.02 -17.98 29.31
N LYS A 315 10.28 -17.55 30.55
CA LYS A 315 9.63 -16.38 31.15
C LYS A 315 10.65 -15.37 31.66
N LEU A 316 10.52 -14.13 31.25
CA LEU A 316 11.31 -13.01 31.75
C LEU A 316 10.37 -12.05 32.49
N ARG A 317 10.68 -11.73 33.77
CA ARG A 317 9.74 -11.00 34.64
C ARG A 317 8.33 -11.64 34.70
N GLY A 318 8.26 -12.97 34.60
CA GLY A 318 6.99 -13.72 34.64
C GLY A 318 6.20 -13.76 33.32
N ILE A 319 6.64 -13.05 32.27
CA ILE A 319 5.96 -12.87 30.97
C ILE A 319 6.68 -13.73 29.91
N SER A 320 5.93 -14.38 29.01
CA SER A 320 6.48 -15.16 27.88
C SER A 320 6.82 -14.26 26.68
N LEU A 321 7.63 -14.81 25.75
CA LEU A 321 8.07 -14.05 24.56
C LEU A 321 6.89 -13.62 23.68
N ASP A 322 5.88 -14.46 23.53
CA ASP A 322 4.69 -14.11 22.73
C ASP A 322 3.82 -13.03 23.41
N GLU A 323 3.70 -13.05 24.72
CA GLU A 323 2.99 -12.02 25.49
C GLU A 323 3.68 -10.66 25.37
N VAL A 324 5.01 -10.63 25.49
CA VAL A 324 5.82 -9.41 25.33
C VAL A 324 5.73 -8.85 23.90
N CYS A 325 5.73 -9.72 22.87
CA CYS A 325 5.60 -9.27 21.48
C CYS A 325 4.25 -8.59 21.16
N ARG A 326 3.23 -8.79 22.00
CA ARG A 326 1.92 -8.12 21.88
C ARG A 326 1.87 -6.76 22.54
N MET A 327 2.88 -6.39 23.32
CA MET A 327 2.98 -5.04 23.85
C MET A 327 3.24 -4.04 22.73
N THR A 328 2.72 -2.82 22.88
CA THR A 328 3.12 -1.71 21.99
C THR A 328 4.60 -1.43 22.14
N LEU A 329 5.26 -0.95 21.08
CA LEU A 329 6.69 -0.65 21.14
C LEU A 329 7.04 0.33 22.25
N ALA A 330 6.18 1.32 22.53
CA ALA A 330 6.36 2.25 23.64
C ALA A 330 6.34 1.50 24.97
N GLY A 331 5.26 0.75 25.28
CA GLY A 331 5.15 -0.02 26.51
C GLY A 331 6.22 -1.10 26.65
N LEU A 332 6.65 -1.70 25.54
CA LEU A 332 7.74 -2.66 25.53
C LEU A 332 9.08 -2.01 25.88
N THR A 333 9.34 -0.80 25.42
CA THR A 333 10.57 -0.07 25.74
C THR A 333 10.63 0.23 27.24
N ASP A 334 9.52 0.66 27.84
CA ASP A 334 9.41 0.86 29.29
C ASP A 334 9.61 -0.45 30.05
N TRP A 335 9.00 -1.56 29.60
CA TRP A 335 9.15 -2.88 30.20
C TRP A 335 10.59 -3.38 30.14
N VAL A 336 11.32 -3.16 29.03
CA VAL A 336 12.72 -3.54 28.84
C VAL A 336 13.63 -2.76 29.79
N ALA A 337 13.36 -1.47 30.03
CA ALA A 337 14.15 -0.65 30.93
C ALA A 337 14.22 -1.22 32.36
N ASP A 338 13.18 -1.89 32.80
CA ASP A 338 13.11 -2.50 34.14
C ASP A 338 13.72 -3.91 34.22
N VAL A 339 14.08 -4.54 33.10
CA VAL A 339 14.62 -5.93 33.07
C VAL A 339 15.89 -6.06 33.92
N PRO A 340 16.91 -5.18 33.80
CA PRO A 340 18.13 -5.34 34.60
C PRO A 340 17.87 -5.36 36.10
N GLY A 341 16.97 -4.50 36.60
CA GLY A 341 16.60 -4.42 38.01
C GLY A 341 15.94 -5.68 38.57
N SER A 342 15.32 -6.49 37.72
CA SER A 342 14.61 -7.72 38.11
C SER A 342 15.53 -8.96 38.21
N LEU A 343 16.82 -8.82 37.88
CA LEU A 343 17.76 -9.93 37.79
C LEU A 343 18.78 -9.91 38.94
N PRO A 344 19.42 -11.07 39.25
CA PRO A 344 20.54 -11.13 40.18
C PRO A 344 21.60 -10.09 39.84
N GLU A 345 22.26 -9.55 40.86
CA GLU A 345 23.24 -8.47 40.72
C GLU A 345 24.35 -8.78 39.72
N GLU A 346 24.85 -9.99 39.74
CA GLU A 346 25.92 -10.48 38.86
C GLU A 346 25.51 -10.54 37.35
N MET A 347 24.20 -10.59 37.04
CA MET A 347 23.69 -10.61 35.65
C MET A 347 23.35 -9.21 35.12
N ARG A 348 23.20 -8.21 36.00
CA ARG A 348 22.76 -6.86 35.65
C ARG A 348 23.61 -6.19 34.56
N PRO A 349 24.96 -6.24 34.60
CA PRO A 349 25.79 -5.59 33.57
C PRO A 349 25.52 -6.14 32.16
N MET A 350 25.38 -7.45 32.04
CA MET A 350 25.04 -8.09 30.75
C MET A 350 23.64 -7.72 30.31
N ALA A 351 22.67 -7.78 31.23
CA ALA A 351 21.29 -7.40 30.94
C ALA A 351 21.18 -5.94 30.50
N GLN A 352 21.89 -5.04 31.19
CA GLN A 352 21.91 -3.61 30.83
C GLN A 352 22.41 -3.41 29.39
N SER A 353 23.51 -4.05 29.01
CA SER A 353 24.08 -3.93 27.66
C SER A 353 23.09 -4.39 26.57
N ILE A 354 22.34 -5.49 26.81
CA ILE A 354 21.35 -5.99 25.85
C ILE A 354 20.14 -5.05 25.79
N CYS A 355 19.67 -4.54 26.95
CA CYS A 355 18.54 -3.63 27.06
C CYS A 355 18.86 -2.26 26.42
N ASP A 356 20.08 -1.73 26.63
CA ASP A 356 20.53 -0.48 26.03
C ASP A 356 20.56 -0.59 24.50
N SER A 357 21.05 -1.71 23.96
CA SER A 357 21.02 -1.98 22.52
C SER A 357 19.60 -2.02 21.96
N PHE A 358 18.67 -2.64 22.68
CA PHE A 358 17.25 -2.64 22.29
C PHE A 358 16.67 -1.23 22.28
N THR A 359 16.86 -0.49 23.38
CA THR A 359 16.33 0.87 23.56
C THR A 359 16.86 1.84 22.51
N LEU A 360 18.16 1.76 22.19
CA LEU A 360 18.77 2.57 21.13
C LEU A 360 18.10 2.31 19.78
N ASN A 361 17.84 1.05 19.44
CA ASN A 361 17.18 0.67 18.18
C ASN A 361 15.69 1.04 18.17
N ALA A 362 15.01 0.99 19.33
CA ALA A 362 13.61 1.36 19.45
C ALA A 362 13.40 2.88 19.38
N LYS A 363 14.34 3.68 19.88
CA LYS A 363 14.26 5.15 19.99
C LYS A 363 13.82 5.80 18.66
N ARG A 364 14.49 5.48 17.55
CA ARG A 364 14.18 6.06 16.23
C ARG A 364 12.80 5.66 15.70
N LEU A 365 12.35 4.45 16.01
CA LEU A 365 10.99 4.00 15.66
C LEU A 365 9.93 4.78 16.46
N LEU A 366 10.20 5.07 17.73
CA LEU A 366 9.33 5.90 18.58
C LEU A 366 9.24 7.34 18.05
N GLU A 367 10.38 7.95 17.72
CA GLU A 367 10.45 9.29 17.15
C GLU A 367 9.72 9.41 15.80
N LEU A 368 9.77 8.35 14.99
CA LEU A 368 9.00 8.24 13.74
C LEU A 368 7.51 7.92 13.97
N GLY A 369 7.01 7.92 15.20
CA GLY A 369 5.61 7.73 15.53
C GLY A 369 5.12 6.28 15.38
N LEU A 370 6.00 5.26 15.45
CA LEU A 370 5.64 3.84 15.37
C LEU A 370 5.46 3.17 16.74
N GLY A 371 5.41 3.95 17.81
CA GLY A 371 5.34 3.47 19.20
C GLY A 371 4.08 2.65 19.53
N TYR A 372 3.02 2.79 18.75
CA TYR A 372 1.77 2.04 18.93
C TYR A 372 1.78 0.65 18.30
N LEU A 373 2.76 0.33 17.43
CA LEU A 373 2.85 -0.98 16.79
C LEU A 373 3.38 -2.03 17.76
N THR A 374 2.89 -3.27 17.58
CA THR A 374 3.35 -4.44 18.32
C THR A 374 4.33 -5.25 17.50
N LEU A 375 5.29 -5.94 18.13
CA LEU A 375 6.32 -6.67 17.39
C LEU A 375 5.77 -7.90 16.62
N ASP A 376 4.66 -8.46 17.05
CA ASP A 376 3.97 -9.58 16.39
C ASP A 376 3.10 -9.16 15.20
N ARG A 377 2.86 -7.83 15.02
CA ARG A 377 2.07 -7.33 13.91
C ARG A 377 2.63 -7.77 12.57
N ALA A 378 1.80 -8.42 11.75
CA ALA A 378 2.21 -8.89 10.43
C ALA A 378 2.64 -7.71 9.55
N ALA A 379 3.84 -7.76 8.95
CA ALA A 379 4.38 -6.67 8.14
C ALA A 379 3.54 -6.38 6.88
N SER A 380 2.77 -7.35 6.40
CA SER A 380 1.80 -7.18 5.31
C SER A 380 0.61 -6.29 5.68
N THR A 381 0.30 -6.14 6.97
CA THR A 381 -0.80 -5.30 7.46
C THR A 381 -0.39 -3.86 7.78
N LEU A 382 0.90 -3.55 7.64
CA LEU A 382 1.41 -2.20 7.82
C LEU A 382 1.03 -1.33 6.62
N SER A 383 0.67 -0.08 6.88
CA SER A 383 0.46 0.93 5.85
C SER A 383 1.76 1.20 5.07
N THR A 384 1.66 1.85 3.93
CA THR A 384 2.83 2.23 3.13
C THR A 384 3.80 3.10 3.91
N GLY A 385 3.29 4.14 4.60
CA GLY A 385 4.11 5.02 5.43
C GLY A 385 4.74 4.30 6.63
N GLU A 386 4.02 3.38 7.31
CA GLU A 386 4.60 2.57 8.39
C GLU A 386 5.76 1.70 7.90
N ARG A 387 5.62 1.06 6.74
CA ARG A 387 6.70 0.27 6.13
C ARG A 387 7.91 1.12 5.76
N GLN A 388 7.69 2.29 5.18
CA GLN A 388 8.75 3.21 4.79
C GLN A 388 9.53 3.71 6.02
N ARG A 389 8.83 4.14 7.07
CA ARG A 389 9.45 4.56 8.34
C ARG A 389 10.23 3.44 9.03
N MET A 390 9.70 2.23 9.00
CA MET A 390 10.42 1.04 9.49
C MET A 390 11.74 0.82 8.73
N GLN A 391 11.74 0.97 7.40
CA GLN A 391 12.96 0.85 6.59
C GLN A 391 13.94 1.99 6.87
N LEU A 392 13.44 3.22 7.04
CA LEU A 392 14.26 4.38 7.35
C LEU A 392 14.98 4.22 8.71
N ALA A 393 14.26 3.82 9.75
CA ALA A 393 14.84 3.54 11.06
C ALA A 393 15.93 2.46 11.00
N ARG A 394 15.76 1.46 10.14
CA ARG A 394 16.76 0.41 9.90
C ARG A 394 18.00 0.95 9.19
N ALA A 395 17.84 1.85 8.22
CA ALA A 395 18.94 2.45 7.48
C ALA A 395 19.89 3.22 8.41
N VAL A 396 19.35 4.05 9.30
CA VAL A 396 20.13 4.84 10.27
C VAL A 396 20.87 3.95 11.26
N ARG A 397 20.27 2.85 11.69
CA ARG A 397 20.90 1.92 12.64
C ARG A 397 22.23 1.35 12.14
N ASN A 398 22.36 1.16 10.83
CA ASN A 398 23.54 0.51 10.24
C ASN A 398 24.82 1.37 10.31
N ARG A 399 24.72 2.67 10.67
CA ARG A 399 25.83 3.62 10.80
C ARG A 399 26.85 3.51 9.65
N THR A 400 26.32 3.41 8.43
CA THR A 400 27.18 3.48 7.23
C THR A 400 27.63 4.92 7.01
N THR A 401 28.79 5.10 6.40
CA THR A 401 29.31 6.42 6.03
C THR A 401 29.62 6.45 4.54
N GLY A 402 29.55 7.63 3.92
CA GLY A 402 29.85 7.83 2.51
C GLY A 402 28.80 7.26 1.56
N VAL A 403 27.55 7.20 2.00
CA VAL A 403 26.41 6.70 1.23
C VAL A 403 25.48 7.85 0.85
N LEU A 404 24.89 7.79 -0.35
CA LEU A 404 23.80 8.65 -0.77
C LEU A 404 22.45 7.95 -0.44
N TYR A 405 21.70 8.48 0.51
CA TYR A 405 20.35 8.05 0.81
C TYR A 405 19.34 8.82 -0.05
N VAL A 406 18.62 8.12 -0.91
CA VAL A 406 17.55 8.70 -1.73
C VAL A 406 16.22 8.37 -1.07
N LEU A 407 15.53 9.38 -0.54
CA LEU A 407 14.26 9.25 0.16
C LEU A 407 13.15 9.78 -0.76
N ASP A 408 12.24 8.90 -1.15
CA ASP A 408 11.13 9.23 -2.07
C ASP A 408 9.85 9.38 -1.27
N GLU A 409 9.42 10.62 -1.06
CA GLU A 409 8.25 11.06 -0.29
C GLU A 409 8.17 10.43 1.13
N PRO A 410 9.20 10.61 1.98
CA PRO A 410 9.22 10.01 3.32
C PRO A 410 8.21 10.62 4.29
N SER A 411 7.62 11.78 3.97
CA SER A 411 6.57 12.45 4.76
C SER A 411 5.18 11.80 4.63
N ILE A 412 5.00 10.85 3.70
CA ILE A 412 3.70 10.22 3.40
C ILE A 412 3.02 9.68 4.67
N GLY A 413 1.76 10.13 4.90
CA GLY A 413 0.93 9.69 6.01
C GLY A 413 1.49 10.08 7.39
N LEU A 414 2.43 11.04 7.44
CA LEU A 414 2.92 11.62 8.68
C LEU A 414 2.02 12.78 9.12
N HIS A 415 1.64 12.72 10.38
CA HIS A 415 1.10 13.91 11.04
C HIS A 415 2.24 14.93 11.25
N PRO A 416 2.00 16.25 11.16
CA PRO A 416 3.03 17.28 11.36
C PRO A 416 3.89 17.09 12.60
N ALA A 417 3.33 16.61 13.70
CA ALA A 417 4.07 16.30 14.93
C ALA A 417 5.17 15.22 14.74
N ASN A 418 5.07 14.37 13.74
CA ASN A 418 6.05 13.31 13.46
C ASN A 418 7.12 13.73 12.42
N ILE A 419 6.95 14.85 11.74
CA ILE A 419 7.95 15.39 10.80
C ILE A 419 9.25 15.73 11.52
N VAL A 420 9.17 16.25 12.75
CA VAL A 420 10.37 16.53 13.59
C VAL A 420 11.22 15.27 13.79
N GLY A 421 10.59 14.11 14.03
CA GLY A 421 11.31 12.85 14.16
C GLY A 421 11.99 12.43 12.87
N LEU A 422 11.31 12.63 11.72
CA LEU A 422 11.88 12.35 10.40
C LEU A 422 13.09 13.26 10.11
N THR A 423 12.98 14.54 10.38
CA THR A 423 14.08 15.50 10.23
C THR A 423 15.29 15.11 11.10
N GLY A 424 15.03 14.72 12.36
CA GLY A 424 16.09 14.22 13.26
C GLY A 424 16.83 13.01 12.70
N VAL A 425 16.12 12.09 12.05
CA VAL A 425 16.72 10.92 11.37
C VAL A 425 17.59 11.33 10.19
N MET A 426 17.18 12.33 9.40
CA MET A 426 17.98 12.83 8.28
C MET A 426 19.28 13.50 8.78
N HIS A 427 19.21 14.30 9.84
CA HIS A 427 20.40 14.89 10.46
C HIS A 427 21.38 13.83 10.99
N ASP A 428 20.89 12.74 11.62
CA ASP A 428 21.75 11.62 12.03
C ASP A 428 22.52 11.00 10.85
N LEU A 429 21.85 10.85 9.71
CA LEU A 429 22.51 10.33 8.50
C LEU A 429 23.62 11.27 8.03
N ILE A 430 23.41 12.58 8.09
CA ILE A 430 24.42 13.58 7.75
C ILE A 430 25.58 13.54 8.77
N ASP A 431 25.29 13.50 10.05
CA ASP A 431 26.28 13.44 11.14
C ASP A 431 27.14 12.18 11.04
N ASP A 432 26.58 11.06 10.58
CA ASP A 432 27.31 9.83 10.28
C ASP A 432 28.13 9.91 8.97
N GLY A 433 28.21 11.10 8.31
CA GLY A 433 29.03 11.34 7.11
C GLY A 433 28.40 10.87 5.79
N ASN A 434 27.09 10.82 5.72
CA ASN A 434 26.34 10.48 4.52
C ASN A 434 25.81 11.73 3.78
N SER A 435 25.10 11.51 2.69
CA SER A 435 24.36 12.53 1.96
C SER A 435 22.89 12.09 1.84
N VAL A 436 21.95 13.02 1.94
CA VAL A 436 20.52 12.75 1.84
C VAL A 436 19.94 13.52 0.65
N LEU A 437 19.31 12.79 -0.27
CA LEU A 437 18.52 13.36 -1.36
C LEU A 437 17.05 13.06 -1.07
N LEU A 438 16.28 14.10 -0.84
CA LEU A 438 14.89 14.05 -0.44
C LEU A 438 13.99 14.47 -1.61
N VAL A 439 13.11 13.61 -2.09
CA VAL A 439 12.01 14.01 -2.98
C VAL A 439 10.77 14.16 -2.12
N ASP A 440 10.25 15.38 -1.98
CA ASP A 440 9.05 15.62 -1.18
C ASP A 440 8.26 16.83 -1.70
N HIS A 441 7.05 17.01 -1.20
CA HIS A 441 6.15 18.11 -1.50
C HIS A 441 5.76 18.92 -0.25
N ASP A 442 5.98 18.35 0.93
CA ASP A 442 5.67 18.98 2.20
C ASP A 442 6.61 20.15 2.48
N THR A 443 6.05 21.35 2.61
CA THR A 443 6.81 22.57 2.85
C THR A 443 7.53 22.57 4.19
N GLN A 444 7.03 21.86 5.20
CA GLN A 444 7.70 21.72 6.50
C GLN A 444 9.04 21.00 6.34
N ILE A 445 9.04 19.85 5.65
CA ILE A 445 10.26 19.06 5.49
C ILE A 445 11.23 19.71 4.47
N LEU A 446 10.68 20.34 3.42
CA LEU A 446 11.53 21.07 2.44
C LEU A 446 12.19 22.28 3.04
N SER A 447 11.61 22.92 4.06
CA SER A 447 12.24 24.06 4.77
C SER A 447 13.47 23.66 5.59
N GLU A 448 13.62 22.38 5.94
CA GLU A 448 14.76 21.83 6.67
C GLU A 448 15.93 21.40 5.73
N ALA A 449 15.74 21.49 4.40
CA ALA A 449 16.79 21.16 3.45
C ALA A 449 17.86 22.25 3.39
N ASP A 450 19.13 21.85 3.31
CA ASP A 450 20.28 22.78 3.12
C ASP A 450 20.32 23.34 1.70
N TRP A 451 19.82 22.55 0.73
CA TRP A 451 19.80 22.88 -0.69
C TRP A 451 18.55 22.34 -1.34
N LEU A 452 17.95 23.11 -2.22
CA LEU A 452 16.78 22.71 -2.99
C LEU A 452 17.07 22.74 -4.49
N ILE A 453 16.54 21.75 -5.20
CA ILE A 453 16.52 21.66 -6.66
C ILE A 453 15.06 21.58 -7.07
N GLU A 454 14.56 22.57 -7.79
CA GLU A 454 13.16 22.59 -8.22
C GLU A 454 13.04 22.20 -9.68
N MET A 455 12.22 21.17 -9.92
CA MET A 455 11.93 20.61 -11.24
C MET A 455 10.63 21.17 -11.79
N GLY A 456 10.62 21.57 -13.06
CA GLY A 456 9.44 22.17 -13.67
C GLY A 456 9.63 22.50 -15.15
N PRO A 457 8.90 23.54 -15.62
CA PRO A 457 7.87 24.32 -14.92
C PRO A 457 6.52 23.62 -14.81
N GLU A 458 6.23 22.64 -15.68
CA GLU A 458 5.00 21.87 -15.74
C GLU A 458 5.29 20.37 -15.70
N ALA A 459 4.24 19.57 -15.78
CA ALA A 459 4.32 18.11 -15.86
C ALA A 459 4.53 17.61 -17.31
N GLY A 460 5.07 16.39 -17.45
CA GLY A 460 5.18 15.66 -18.72
C GLY A 460 6.11 16.32 -19.73
N ALA A 461 5.65 16.53 -20.97
CA ALA A 461 6.47 17.04 -22.07
C ALA A 461 7.02 18.47 -21.86
N LYS A 462 6.34 19.27 -21.05
CA LYS A 462 6.77 20.63 -20.70
C LYS A 462 7.56 20.72 -19.39
N GLY A 463 7.71 19.59 -18.67
CA GLY A 463 8.55 19.46 -17.50
C GLY A 463 9.96 19.01 -17.86
N GLY A 464 10.67 18.52 -16.86
CA GLY A 464 12.00 17.92 -17.03
C GLY A 464 13.16 18.92 -17.05
N HIS A 465 12.92 20.14 -16.63
CA HIS A 465 13.97 21.19 -16.47
C HIS A 465 14.20 21.48 -14.98
N VAL A 466 15.40 21.92 -14.64
CA VAL A 466 15.68 22.58 -13.36
C VAL A 466 15.28 24.04 -13.53
N ILE A 467 14.30 24.52 -12.77
CA ILE A 467 13.79 25.91 -12.85
C ILE A 467 14.36 26.80 -11.77
N ALA A 468 14.77 26.24 -10.65
CA ALA A 468 15.45 26.94 -9.57
C ALA A 468 16.35 25.97 -8.79
N GLU A 469 17.51 26.44 -8.30
CA GLU A 469 18.38 25.72 -7.38
C GLU A 469 19.07 26.70 -6.43
N GLY A 470 19.35 26.27 -5.21
CA GLY A 470 19.99 27.10 -4.21
C GLY A 470 19.65 26.68 -2.78
N THR A 471 20.09 27.49 -1.82
CA THR A 471 19.65 27.34 -0.44
C THR A 471 18.15 27.58 -0.31
N THR A 472 17.55 27.11 0.77
CA THR A 472 16.11 27.35 1.02
C THR A 472 15.75 28.83 0.99
N ASP A 473 16.65 29.71 1.46
CA ASP A 473 16.43 31.15 1.42
C ASP A 473 16.58 31.75 -0.01
N ASP A 474 17.47 31.21 -0.83
CA ASP A 474 17.55 31.59 -2.25
C ASP A 474 16.26 31.23 -3.00
N ILE A 475 15.70 30.04 -2.74
CA ILE A 475 14.45 29.58 -3.36
C ILE A 475 13.25 30.45 -2.97
N LYS A 476 13.14 30.87 -1.69
CA LYS A 476 12.06 31.77 -1.20
C LYS A 476 11.96 33.09 -1.95
N ILE A 477 13.08 33.57 -2.52
CA ILE A 477 13.16 34.85 -3.22
C ILE A 477 13.28 34.71 -4.75
N ASN A 478 13.44 33.50 -5.26
CA ASN A 478 13.61 33.23 -6.68
C ASN A 478 12.29 33.37 -7.43
N GLU A 479 12.22 34.29 -8.36
CA GLU A 479 10.98 34.58 -9.14
C GLU A 479 10.55 33.41 -10.05
N ASN A 480 11.47 32.52 -10.43
CA ASN A 480 11.14 31.34 -11.24
C ASN A 480 10.64 30.15 -10.39
N SER A 481 10.80 30.22 -9.07
CA SER A 481 10.38 29.15 -8.17
C SER A 481 8.88 29.13 -7.98
N GLN A 482 8.29 27.95 -8.12
CA GLN A 482 6.88 27.71 -7.85
C GLN A 482 6.63 27.33 -6.40
N ILE A 483 7.59 26.67 -5.73
CA ILE A 483 7.48 26.30 -4.32
C ILE A 483 7.92 27.45 -3.39
N GLY A 484 8.79 28.36 -3.86
CA GLY A 484 9.32 29.47 -3.08
C GLY A 484 8.29 30.33 -2.38
N PRO A 485 7.21 30.78 -3.04
CA PRO A 485 6.13 31.57 -2.42
C PRO A 485 5.46 30.85 -1.26
N PHE A 486 5.31 29.51 -1.30
CA PHE A 486 4.75 28.68 -0.22
C PHE A 486 5.73 28.57 0.93
N LEU A 487 7.02 28.31 0.67
CA LEU A 487 8.08 28.30 1.69
C LEU A 487 8.25 29.64 2.39
N ALA A 488 7.99 30.73 1.69
CA ALA A 488 8.05 32.08 2.24
C ALA A 488 6.75 32.48 2.99
N GLY A 489 5.72 31.63 3.00
CA GLY A 489 4.41 31.95 3.58
C GLY A 489 3.65 33.08 2.87
N LYS A 490 4.10 33.46 1.64
CA LYS A 490 3.47 34.52 0.82
C LYS A 490 2.24 34.03 0.06
N GLN A 491 2.17 32.73 -0.18
CA GLN A 491 1.03 32.08 -0.86
C GLN A 491 0.47 31.00 0.06
N GLY A 492 -0.82 31.03 0.28
CA GLY A 492 -1.56 30.00 1.00
C GLY A 492 -2.59 29.33 0.10
N ILE A 493 -2.95 28.13 0.44
CA ILE A 493 -4.01 27.36 -0.20
C ILE A 493 -5.29 27.59 0.61
N SER A 494 -6.40 27.89 -0.06
CA SER A 494 -7.67 28.10 0.61
C SER A 494 -8.85 27.78 -0.28
N ARG A 495 -9.98 27.50 0.33
CA ARG A 495 -11.28 27.25 -0.26
C ARG A 495 -12.31 28.15 0.44
N GLN A 496 -13.37 28.51 -0.26
CA GLN A 496 -14.50 29.17 0.38
C GLN A 496 -15.21 28.19 1.32
N LYS A 497 -15.21 28.49 2.61
CA LYS A 497 -15.87 27.69 3.65
C LYS A 497 -17.31 28.13 3.85
N ALA A 498 -18.15 27.17 4.29
CA ALA A 498 -19.49 27.50 4.74
C ALA A 498 -19.46 28.28 6.06
N PRO A 499 -20.39 29.24 6.28
CA PRO A 499 -20.54 29.87 7.57
C PRO A 499 -20.87 28.85 8.66
N GLU A 500 -20.37 29.04 9.87
CA GLU A 500 -20.60 28.10 11.00
C GLU A 500 -22.09 27.86 11.27
N SER A 501 -22.92 28.90 11.13
CA SER A 501 -24.39 28.82 11.29
C SER A 501 -25.09 27.92 10.27
N GLU A 502 -24.43 27.62 9.13
CA GLU A 502 -24.98 26.83 8.04
C GLU A 502 -24.40 25.42 7.92
N LEU A 503 -23.50 25.04 8.84
CA LEU A 503 -22.80 23.75 8.77
C LEU A 503 -23.76 22.56 8.68
N PHE A 504 -24.78 22.51 9.51
CA PHE A 504 -25.77 21.43 9.60
C PHE A 504 -27.09 21.74 8.90
N GLN A 505 -27.15 22.77 8.02
CA GLN A 505 -28.37 23.17 7.35
C GLN A 505 -29.00 22.05 6.51
N ASN A 506 -28.15 21.20 5.91
CA ASN A 506 -28.57 20.05 5.09
C ASN A 506 -28.76 18.76 5.92
N GLY A 507 -28.77 18.87 7.25
CA GLY A 507 -28.78 17.73 8.18
C GLY A 507 -27.40 17.12 8.40
N ALA A 508 -27.37 15.98 9.08
CA ALA A 508 -26.16 15.27 9.46
C ALA A 508 -26.24 13.76 9.12
N ILE A 509 -25.09 13.15 8.95
CA ILE A 509 -24.92 11.70 9.06
C ILE A 509 -24.56 11.44 10.52
N HIS A 510 -25.39 10.70 11.24
CA HIS A 510 -25.12 10.27 12.61
C HIS A 510 -24.55 8.86 12.63
N LEU A 511 -23.47 8.65 13.39
CA LEU A 511 -22.86 7.34 13.58
C LEU A 511 -22.60 7.12 15.08
N SER A 512 -23.08 6.00 15.64
CA SER A 512 -22.77 5.54 16.99
C SER A 512 -22.14 4.15 16.93
N THR A 513 -20.98 3.98 17.57
CA THR A 513 -20.21 2.73 17.55
C THR A 513 -19.87 2.23 18.95
N ASP A 514 -19.76 0.91 19.08
CA ASP A 514 -19.03 0.25 20.16
C ASP A 514 -17.54 0.19 19.87
N ARG A 515 -16.76 -0.40 20.78
CA ARG A 515 -15.32 -0.57 20.60
C ARG A 515 -15.00 -1.45 19.38
N ILE A 516 -14.10 -0.95 18.54
CA ILE A 516 -13.51 -1.72 17.45
C ILE A 516 -11.98 -1.50 17.44
N HIS A 517 -11.20 -2.57 17.54
CA HIS A 517 -9.74 -2.47 17.71
C HIS A 517 -9.36 -1.53 18.87
N THR A 518 -8.60 -0.46 18.57
CA THR A 518 -8.22 0.58 19.53
C THR A 518 -9.24 1.72 19.62
N VAL A 519 -10.18 1.82 18.66
CA VAL A 519 -11.21 2.87 18.68
C VAL A 519 -12.22 2.56 19.77
N LYS A 520 -12.41 3.50 20.67
CA LYS A 520 -13.33 3.44 21.81
C LYS A 520 -14.76 3.76 21.36
N PRO A 521 -15.80 3.37 22.13
CA PRO A 521 -17.15 3.76 21.82
C PRO A 521 -17.25 5.27 21.61
N LEU A 522 -17.88 5.69 20.52
CA LEU A 522 -18.04 7.11 20.18
C LEU A 522 -19.35 7.36 19.44
N GLU A 523 -19.77 8.61 19.49
CA GLU A 523 -20.88 9.15 18.68
C GLU A 523 -20.37 10.37 17.93
N VAL A 524 -20.78 10.50 16.67
CA VAL A 524 -20.34 11.59 15.79
C VAL A 524 -21.42 11.97 14.80
N ASP A 525 -21.58 13.29 14.62
CA ASP A 525 -22.42 13.90 13.60
C ASP A 525 -21.53 14.52 12.51
N ILE A 526 -21.77 14.17 11.27
CA ILE A 526 -21.03 14.64 10.09
C ILE A 526 -21.98 15.48 9.22
N PRO A 527 -21.69 16.78 8.99
CA PRO A 527 -22.59 17.65 8.22
C PRO A 527 -22.68 17.21 6.76
N LYS A 528 -23.91 17.11 6.23
CA LYS A 528 -24.16 16.77 4.82
C LYS A 528 -23.91 17.97 3.91
N GLY A 529 -23.42 17.69 2.68
CA GLY A 529 -23.11 18.70 1.68
C GLY A 529 -21.98 19.65 2.09
N ARG A 530 -21.00 19.15 2.85
CA ARG A 530 -19.83 19.90 3.36
C ARG A 530 -18.56 19.09 3.19
N LEU A 531 -17.40 19.77 3.33
CA LEU A 531 -16.10 19.13 3.45
C LEU A 531 -15.81 18.82 4.92
N THR A 532 -15.85 17.56 5.27
CA THR A 532 -15.42 17.08 6.60
C THR A 532 -14.05 16.43 6.50
N VAL A 533 -13.09 16.89 7.29
CA VAL A 533 -11.74 16.29 7.37
C VAL A 533 -11.61 15.49 8.66
N VAL A 534 -11.16 14.23 8.53
CA VAL A 534 -10.85 13.35 9.66
C VAL A 534 -9.34 13.31 9.82
N THR A 535 -8.85 13.87 10.91
CA THR A 535 -7.42 14.05 11.18
C THR A 535 -7.00 13.46 12.53
N GLY A 536 -5.73 13.59 12.87
CA GLY A 536 -5.12 13.10 14.12
C GLY A 536 -3.85 12.32 13.87
N VAL A 537 -3.09 12.04 14.91
CA VAL A 537 -1.79 11.35 14.83
C VAL A 537 -1.89 9.97 14.18
N SER A 538 -0.75 9.44 13.71
CA SER A 538 -0.70 8.08 13.13
C SER A 538 -1.14 7.04 14.16
N GLY A 539 -1.99 6.08 13.73
CA GLY A 539 -2.54 5.04 14.62
C GLY A 539 -3.64 5.49 15.56
N SER A 540 -4.18 6.72 15.44
CA SER A 540 -5.28 7.22 16.28
C SER A 540 -6.65 6.62 15.98
N GLY A 541 -6.78 5.83 14.89
CA GLY A 541 -8.02 5.11 14.54
C GLY A 541 -8.86 5.77 13.45
N LYS A 542 -8.35 6.77 12.71
CA LYS A 542 -9.03 7.44 11.59
C LYS A 542 -9.59 6.47 10.55
N THR A 543 -8.71 5.64 10.02
CA THR A 543 -9.05 4.64 8.98
C THR A 543 -10.09 3.65 9.50
N THR A 544 -9.96 3.18 10.75
CA THR A 544 -10.94 2.29 11.40
C THR A 544 -12.32 2.95 11.53
N LEU A 545 -12.37 4.22 11.97
CA LEU A 545 -13.63 4.96 12.09
C LEU A 545 -14.34 5.10 10.74
N ILE A 546 -13.60 5.43 9.69
CA ILE A 546 -14.18 5.73 8.39
C ILE A 546 -14.35 4.46 7.53
N LEU A 547 -13.26 3.71 7.29
CA LEU A 547 -13.29 2.58 6.34
C LEU A 547 -13.91 1.32 6.93
N GLU A 548 -13.76 1.08 8.25
CA GLU A 548 -14.28 -0.14 8.88
C GLU A 548 -15.62 0.07 9.59
N SER A 549 -16.00 1.34 9.91
CA SER A 549 -17.25 1.62 10.62
C SER A 549 -18.22 2.43 9.75
N LEU A 550 -17.90 3.65 9.32
CA LEU A 550 -18.83 4.54 8.63
C LEU A 550 -19.25 3.99 7.24
N ILE A 551 -18.28 3.62 6.39
CA ILE A 551 -18.58 3.14 5.03
C ILE A 551 -19.41 1.84 5.05
N PRO A 552 -19.04 0.79 5.83
CA PRO A 552 -19.86 -0.41 5.92
C PRO A 552 -21.23 -0.15 6.51
N ALA A 553 -21.35 0.75 7.52
CA ALA A 553 -22.64 1.11 8.12
C ALA A 553 -23.56 1.82 7.12
N LEU A 554 -23.05 2.82 6.39
CA LEU A 554 -23.83 3.50 5.34
C LEU A 554 -24.21 2.54 4.22
N SER A 555 -23.30 1.67 3.78
CA SER A 555 -23.58 0.67 2.74
C SER A 555 -24.67 -0.31 3.16
N ALA A 556 -24.64 -0.77 4.42
CA ALA A 556 -25.68 -1.64 4.98
C ALA A 556 -27.02 -0.90 5.11
N HIS A 557 -27.01 0.34 5.57
CA HIS A 557 -28.20 1.20 5.69
C HIS A 557 -28.88 1.39 4.33
N ILE A 558 -28.12 1.76 3.30
CA ILE A 558 -28.61 1.97 1.93
C ILE A 558 -29.23 0.70 1.34
N ARG A 559 -28.63 -0.47 1.62
CA ARG A 559 -29.12 -1.77 1.12
C ARG A 559 -30.19 -2.40 1.98
N GLY A 560 -30.51 -1.85 3.16
CA GLY A 560 -31.40 -2.47 4.15
C GLY A 560 -30.83 -3.74 4.77
N GLU A 561 -29.50 -3.87 4.81
CA GLU A 561 -28.78 -5.02 5.38
C GLU A 561 -28.50 -4.80 6.87
N LYS A 562 -28.10 -5.87 7.56
CA LYS A 562 -27.71 -5.80 8.98
C LYS A 562 -26.44 -4.97 9.14
N LEU A 563 -26.44 -4.03 10.11
CA LEU A 563 -25.26 -3.23 10.45
C LEU A 563 -24.10 -4.11 10.95
N PRO A 564 -22.85 -3.65 10.73
CA PRO A 564 -21.67 -4.28 11.35
C PRO A 564 -21.84 -4.42 12.88
N ALA A 565 -21.32 -5.51 13.46
CA ALA A 565 -21.57 -5.88 14.86
C ALA A 565 -21.16 -4.80 15.88
N HIS A 566 -20.18 -3.96 15.55
CA HIS A 566 -19.68 -2.87 16.38
C HIS A 566 -20.40 -1.53 16.14
N VAL A 567 -21.32 -1.44 15.18
CA VAL A 567 -22.10 -0.24 14.90
C VAL A 567 -23.46 -0.36 15.58
N LYS A 568 -23.73 0.55 16.51
CA LYS A 568 -25.01 0.61 17.24
C LYS A 568 -26.13 1.18 16.37
N SER A 569 -25.84 2.32 15.75
CA SER A 569 -26.78 3.01 14.89
C SER A 569 -26.08 3.84 13.84
N VAL A 570 -26.72 3.99 12.69
CA VAL A 570 -26.41 4.97 11.66
C VAL A 570 -27.70 5.61 11.17
N SER A 571 -27.70 6.92 11.03
CA SER A 571 -28.81 7.67 10.40
C SER A 571 -28.23 8.55 9.29
N ALA A 572 -28.75 8.41 8.10
CA ALA A 572 -28.25 9.08 6.91
C ALA A 572 -29.38 9.26 5.90
N GLU A 573 -30.36 10.11 6.24
CA GLU A 573 -31.48 10.45 5.34
C GLU A 573 -30.94 11.04 4.03
N ASP A 574 -31.58 10.74 2.89
CA ASP A 574 -31.22 11.21 1.54
C ASP A 574 -29.81 10.84 1.07
N ILE A 575 -29.17 9.81 1.64
CA ILE A 575 -27.93 9.26 1.15
C ILE A 575 -28.22 7.96 0.38
N ASP A 576 -27.93 7.99 -0.94
CA ASP A 576 -28.20 6.88 -1.86
C ASP A 576 -26.97 6.04 -2.17
N GLN A 577 -25.78 6.59 -2.04
CA GLN A 577 -24.53 5.91 -2.38
C GLN A 577 -23.31 6.42 -1.62
N VAL A 578 -22.37 5.50 -1.37
CA VAL A 578 -21.05 5.79 -0.76
C VAL A 578 -19.96 5.36 -1.74
N LYS A 579 -19.00 6.23 -1.97
CA LYS A 579 -17.89 6.03 -2.91
C LYS A 579 -16.57 6.25 -2.20
N LEU A 580 -15.75 5.19 -2.15
CA LEU A 580 -14.39 5.26 -1.62
C LEU A 580 -13.41 5.56 -2.76
N ILE A 581 -12.60 6.59 -2.58
CA ILE A 581 -11.49 7.00 -3.46
C ILE A 581 -10.19 6.87 -2.68
N ASP A 582 -9.51 5.76 -2.86
CA ASP A 582 -8.26 5.42 -2.18
C ASP A 582 -7.09 5.26 -3.16
N ALA A 583 -5.87 5.18 -2.63
CA ALA A 583 -4.63 5.02 -3.40
C ALA A 583 -4.37 3.59 -3.89
N THR A 584 -5.32 2.65 -3.74
CA THR A 584 -5.13 1.28 -4.25
C THR A 584 -4.94 1.30 -5.77
N PRO A 585 -4.01 0.48 -6.31
CA PRO A 585 -3.75 0.43 -7.74
C PRO A 585 -5.02 0.17 -8.55
N ILE A 586 -5.16 0.91 -9.66
CA ILE A 586 -6.24 0.71 -10.60
C ILE A 586 -5.87 -0.41 -11.56
N GLY A 587 -6.62 -1.51 -11.49
CA GLY A 587 -6.41 -2.66 -12.37
C GLY A 587 -5.15 -3.46 -12.02
N ILE A 588 -5.25 -4.77 -12.13
CA ILE A 588 -4.14 -5.71 -11.90
C ILE A 588 -3.46 -6.05 -13.23
N ASN A 589 -4.04 -5.58 -14.35
CA ASN A 589 -3.65 -6.00 -15.68
C ASN A 589 -3.02 -4.84 -16.46
N VAL A 590 -1.85 -5.08 -17.03
CA VAL A 590 -1.14 -4.18 -17.98
C VAL A 590 -2.01 -3.74 -19.18
N ARG A 591 -3.15 -4.38 -19.40
CA ARG A 591 -4.13 -4.02 -20.44
C ARG A 591 -5.07 -2.87 -20.05
N SER A 592 -5.09 -2.47 -18.78
CA SER A 592 -5.83 -1.29 -18.35
C SER A 592 -5.01 -0.03 -18.62
N THR A 593 -5.60 0.95 -19.31
CA THR A 593 -4.96 2.24 -19.62
C THR A 593 -5.80 3.39 -19.09
N VAL A 594 -5.20 4.58 -19.00
CA VAL A 594 -5.89 5.84 -18.63
C VAL A 594 -7.14 6.01 -19.49
N ALA A 595 -7.05 5.83 -20.82
CA ALA A 595 -8.20 5.97 -21.73
C ALA A 595 -9.30 4.95 -21.49
N THR A 596 -8.96 3.70 -21.16
CA THR A 596 -9.99 2.67 -20.88
C THR A 596 -10.68 2.92 -19.57
N TYR A 597 -9.93 3.28 -18.54
CA TYR A 597 -10.51 3.52 -17.22
C TYR A 597 -11.41 4.78 -17.19
N ALA A 598 -10.99 5.85 -17.87
CA ALA A 598 -11.81 7.06 -18.03
C ALA A 598 -12.94 6.90 -19.08
N ASN A 599 -13.13 5.71 -19.62
CA ASN A 599 -14.11 5.41 -20.69
C ASN A 599 -13.94 6.23 -22.00
N VAL A 600 -12.79 6.84 -22.20
CA VAL A 600 -12.45 7.59 -23.44
C VAL A 600 -12.28 6.63 -24.61
N HIS A 601 -11.59 5.51 -24.39
CA HIS A 601 -11.31 4.52 -25.42
C HIS A 601 -12.58 3.93 -26.05
N ASP A 602 -13.62 3.65 -25.26
CA ASP A 602 -14.88 3.11 -25.79
C ASP A 602 -15.61 4.08 -26.74
N GLU A 603 -15.56 5.38 -26.44
CA GLU A 603 -16.13 6.38 -27.34
C GLU A 603 -15.28 6.55 -28.60
N LEU A 604 -13.94 6.51 -28.49
CA LEU A 604 -13.05 6.55 -29.65
C LEU A 604 -13.33 5.36 -30.58
N ARG A 605 -13.46 4.14 -30.05
CA ARG A 605 -13.81 2.94 -30.83
C ARG A 605 -15.09 3.13 -31.64
N LYS A 606 -16.13 3.71 -31.04
CA LYS A 606 -17.41 4.00 -31.73
C LYS A 606 -17.23 5.03 -32.86
N ILE A 607 -16.40 6.04 -32.64
CA ILE A 607 -16.11 7.08 -33.63
C ILE A 607 -15.34 6.49 -34.79
N PHE A 608 -14.26 5.75 -34.54
CA PHE A 608 -13.43 5.16 -35.58
C PHE A 608 -14.17 4.10 -36.42
N ALA A 609 -15.06 3.33 -35.81
CA ALA A 609 -15.91 2.37 -36.54
C ALA A 609 -16.86 3.03 -37.55
N ARG A 610 -17.14 4.33 -37.43
CA ARG A 610 -18.00 5.08 -38.36
C ARG A 610 -17.25 5.70 -39.53
N THR A 611 -15.92 5.68 -39.53
CA THR A 611 -15.11 6.24 -40.61
C THR A 611 -15.31 5.49 -41.94
N PRO A 612 -15.10 6.15 -43.09
CA PRO A 612 -15.19 5.50 -44.43
C PRO A 612 -14.24 4.31 -44.56
N ASP A 613 -13.00 4.43 -44.05
CA ASP A 613 -11.97 3.39 -44.12
C ASP A 613 -12.36 2.15 -43.31
N ALA A 614 -12.90 2.34 -42.10
CA ALA A 614 -13.40 1.25 -41.25
C ALA A 614 -14.59 0.52 -41.92
N LYS A 615 -15.53 1.27 -42.50
CA LYS A 615 -16.69 0.69 -43.26
C LYS A 615 -16.23 -0.11 -44.48
N LYS A 616 -15.27 0.43 -45.24
CA LYS A 616 -14.70 -0.27 -46.41
C LYS A 616 -14.05 -1.60 -45.99
N SER A 617 -13.37 -1.62 -44.87
CA SER A 617 -12.72 -2.79 -44.31
C SER A 617 -13.63 -3.66 -43.43
N LYS A 618 -14.90 -3.31 -43.28
CA LYS A 618 -15.93 -3.98 -42.48
C LYS A 618 -15.56 -4.13 -40.99
N TYR A 619 -14.78 -3.17 -40.42
CA TYR A 619 -14.48 -3.15 -39.01
C TYR A 619 -15.59 -2.52 -38.18
N LYS A 620 -15.91 -3.16 -37.05
CA LYS A 620 -16.86 -2.72 -36.03
C LYS A 620 -16.13 -2.13 -34.84
N ALA A 621 -16.85 -1.51 -33.91
CA ALA A 621 -16.27 -0.92 -32.69
C ALA A 621 -15.45 -1.93 -31.86
N ASP A 622 -15.87 -3.19 -31.83
CA ASP A 622 -15.15 -4.25 -31.09
C ASP A 622 -13.81 -4.62 -31.74
N ASP A 623 -13.67 -4.47 -33.05
CA ASP A 623 -12.43 -4.74 -33.76
C ASP A 623 -11.32 -3.75 -33.37
N PHE A 624 -11.67 -2.55 -32.87
CA PHE A 624 -10.74 -1.53 -32.37
C PHE A 624 -10.30 -1.74 -30.92
N SER A 625 -10.78 -2.79 -30.25
CA SER A 625 -10.28 -3.14 -28.91
C SER A 625 -8.89 -3.77 -29.03
N TYR A 626 -7.89 -3.19 -28.37
CA TYR A 626 -6.57 -3.82 -28.27
C TYR A 626 -6.56 -5.04 -27.32
N ASN A 627 -7.63 -5.29 -26.54
CA ASN A 627 -7.76 -6.47 -25.68
C ASN A 627 -8.27 -7.70 -26.45
N THR A 628 -9.27 -7.53 -27.30
CA THR A 628 -10.00 -8.62 -27.95
C THR A 628 -10.23 -8.43 -29.44
N GLY A 629 -9.97 -7.21 -29.96
CA GLY A 629 -10.30 -6.85 -31.34
C GLY A 629 -9.28 -7.37 -32.38
N LYS A 630 -9.69 -7.36 -33.66
CA LYS A 630 -8.86 -7.83 -34.79
C LYS A 630 -7.69 -6.90 -35.08
N LEU A 631 -7.79 -5.62 -34.72
CA LEU A 631 -6.77 -4.60 -34.94
C LEU A 631 -5.67 -4.56 -33.89
N ARG A 632 -5.71 -5.44 -32.88
CA ARG A 632 -4.67 -5.57 -31.86
C ARG A 632 -3.34 -6.05 -32.47
N CYS A 633 -2.24 -5.70 -31.85
CA CYS A 633 -0.93 -6.19 -32.26
C CYS A 633 -0.83 -7.71 -32.06
N PRO A 634 -0.54 -8.50 -33.12
CA PRO A 634 -0.45 -9.95 -32.98
C PRO A 634 0.80 -10.41 -32.17
N THR A 635 1.88 -9.62 -32.15
CA THR A 635 3.14 -9.97 -31.51
C THR A 635 3.07 -9.87 -29.98
N CYS A 636 2.49 -8.79 -29.44
CA CYS A 636 2.33 -8.62 -28.00
C CYS A 636 0.90 -8.90 -27.52
N ASP A 637 0.03 -9.36 -28.38
CA ASP A 637 -1.39 -9.62 -28.07
C ASP A 637 -2.09 -8.44 -27.39
N GLY A 638 -1.71 -7.21 -27.79
CA GLY A 638 -2.30 -5.96 -27.29
C GLY A 638 -1.77 -5.49 -25.93
N THR A 639 -0.72 -6.07 -25.36
CA THR A 639 -0.09 -5.60 -24.13
C THR A 639 0.80 -4.36 -24.34
N GLY A 640 1.32 -4.16 -25.56
CA GLY A 640 2.27 -3.08 -25.88
C GLY A 640 3.71 -3.40 -25.51
N SER A 641 3.95 -4.38 -24.65
CA SER A 641 5.25 -4.82 -24.17
C SER A 641 5.39 -6.33 -24.27
N ILE A 642 6.62 -6.83 -24.27
CA ILE A 642 6.97 -8.24 -24.21
C ILE A 642 7.77 -8.44 -22.93
N SER A 643 7.29 -9.34 -22.05
CA SER A 643 8.04 -9.77 -20.88
C SER A 643 9.04 -10.84 -21.29
N LEU A 644 10.30 -10.61 -21.04
CA LEU A 644 11.36 -11.58 -21.21
C LEU A 644 11.65 -12.24 -19.86
N ASP A 645 11.26 -13.51 -19.73
CA ASP A 645 11.72 -14.36 -18.63
C ASP A 645 13.20 -14.66 -18.83
N VAL A 646 14.04 -13.92 -18.11
CA VAL A 646 15.49 -14.16 -18.10
C VAL A 646 15.78 -14.95 -16.83
N GLN A 647 16.05 -16.25 -16.97
CA GLN A 647 16.39 -17.12 -15.83
C GLN A 647 17.38 -16.42 -14.88
N PHE A 648 16.97 -16.29 -13.60
CA PHE A 648 17.73 -15.67 -12.50
C PHE A 648 17.81 -14.12 -12.51
N LEU A 649 17.06 -13.42 -13.37
CA LEU A 649 16.88 -11.96 -13.33
C LEU A 649 15.39 -11.64 -13.18
N PRO A 650 15.02 -10.45 -12.67
CA PRO A 650 13.64 -9.99 -12.74
C PRO A 650 13.17 -9.93 -14.20
N ASP A 651 11.90 -10.26 -14.44
CA ASP A 651 11.30 -10.14 -15.76
C ASP A 651 11.56 -8.76 -16.35
N VAL A 652 12.17 -8.71 -17.51
CA VAL A 652 12.45 -7.46 -18.23
C VAL A 652 11.34 -7.22 -19.24
N ASN A 653 10.55 -6.18 -19.02
CA ASN A 653 9.54 -5.73 -19.96
C ASN A 653 10.17 -4.80 -20.99
N ILE A 654 10.16 -5.19 -22.25
CA ILE A 654 10.60 -4.35 -23.35
C ILE A 654 9.42 -3.91 -24.22
N PRO A 655 9.42 -2.68 -24.78
CA PRO A 655 8.41 -2.27 -25.73
C PRO A 655 8.35 -3.27 -26.89
N CYS A 656 7.14 -3.65 -27.30
CA CYS A 656 6.97 -4.57 -28.43
C CYS A 656 7.65 -4.02 -29.70
N PRO A 657 8.53 -4.77 -30.36
CA PRO A 657 9.29 -4.30 -31.54
C PRO A 657 8.36 -3.92 -32.70
N ASP A 658 7.22 -4.59 -32.85
CA ASP A 658 6.31 -4.37 -33.97
C ASP A 658 5.39 -3.15 -33.75
N CYS A 659 4.76 -3.03 -32.60
CA CYS A 659 3.84 -1.93 -32.33
C CYS A 659 4.47 -0.77 -31.53
N ARG A 660 5.68 -0.92 -31.01
CA ARG A 660 6.44 0.10 -30.25
C ARG A 660 5.65 0.70 -29.10
N GLY A 661 4.85 -0.14 -28.42
CA GLY A 661 4.02 0.28 -27.29
C GLY A 661 2.58 0.67 -27.65
N SER A 662 2.25 0.92 -28.92
CA SER A 662 0.91 1.37 -29.34
C SER A 662 -0.21 0.35 -29.15
N ARG A 663 0.11 -0.93 -28.89
CA ARG A 663 -0.84 -2.04 -28.68
C ARG A 663 -1.59 -2.49 -29.93
N TYR A 664 -1.48 -1.75 -31.05
CA TYR A 664 -2.21 -1.97 -32.28
C TYR A 664 -1.33 -2.54 -33.40
N GLY A 665 -1.94 -3.35 -34.26
CA GLY A 665 -1.32 -3.84 -35.48
C GLY A 665 -1.29 -2.77 -36.59
N LYS A 666 -0.48 -3.01 -37.62
CA LYS A 666 -0.29 -2.08 -38.75
C LYS A 666 -1.58 -1.66 -39.46
N ASP A 667 -2.62 -2.48 -39.43
CA ASP A 667 -3.90 -2.16 -40.09
C ASP A 667 -4.68 -1.07 -39.37
N ALA A 668 -4.49 -0.91 -38.04
CA ALA A 668 -5.11 0.17 -37.28
C ALA A 668 -4.61 1.56 -37.73
N SER A 669 -3.34 1.67 -38.15
CA SER A 669 -2.74 2.92 -38.66
C SER A 669 -3.20 3.29 -40.09
N LYS A 670 -3.93 2.42 -40.77
CA LYS A 670 -4.54 2.71 -42.08
C LYS A 670 -5.89 3.41 -41.96
N ILE A 671 -6.51 3.39 -40.77
CA ILE A 671 -7.84 3.92 -40.53
C ILE A 671 -7.71 5.29 -39.89
N ARG A 672 -8.11 6.33 -40.65
CA ARG A 672 -8.02 7.72 -40.23
C ARG A 672 -9.39 8.31 -39.95
N CYS A 673 -9.48 9.07 -38.89
CA CYS A 673 -10.65 9.91 -38.58
C CYS A 673 -10.27 11.38 -38.80
N VAL A 674 -11.01 12.04 -39.69
CA VAL A 674 -10.78 13.46 -40.00
C VAL A 674 -11.64 14.31 -39.07
N THR A 675 -11.02 15.27 -38.39
CA THR A 675 -11.70 16.28 -37.56
C THR A 675 -12.35 17.36 -38.40
N LYS A 676 -13.21 18.18 -37.82
CA LYS A 676 -13.80 19.33 -38.54
C LYS A 676 -12.77 20.39 -38.96
N SER A 677 -11.62 20.44 -38.24
CA SER A 677 -10.49 21.30 -38.60
C SER A 677 -9.68 20.78 -39.79
N GLY A 678 -9.97 19.59 -40.32
CA GLY A 678 -9.29 18.96 -41.44
C GLY A 678 -8.07 18.11 -41.05
N GLU A 679 -7.73 18.01 -39.79
CA GLU A 679 -6.67 17.14 -39.31
C GLU A 679 -7.15 15.69 -39.27
N ALA A 680 -6.27 14.75 -39.60
CA ALA A 680 -6.59 13.33 -39.68
C ALA A 680 -5.71 12.52 -38.74
N TYR A 681 -6.34 11.82 -37.78
CA TYR A 681 -5.67 10.99 -36.77
C TYR A 681 -6.07 9.53 -36.91
N THR A 682 -5.14 8.64 -36.54
CA THR A 682 -5.41 7.22 -36.30
C THR A 682 -5.69 7.00 -34.80
N LEU A 683 -6.32 5.88 -34.46
CA LEU A 683 -6.56 5.55 -33.05
C LEU A 683 -5.26 5.36 -32.24
N PRO A 684 -4.23 4.66 -32.76
CA PRO A 684 -2.91 4.60 -32.11
C PRO A 684 -2.30 5.97 -31.84
N GLU A 685 -2.34 6.92 -32.81
CA GLU A 685 -1.82 8.28 -32.64
C GLU A 685 -2.52 9.02 -31.50
N ILE A 686 -3.85 8.90 -31.35
CA ILE A 686 -4.61 9.51 -30.25
C ILE A 686 -4.26 8.85 -28.91
N MET A 687 -4.09 7.53 -28.88
CA MET A 687 -3.72 6.82 -27.65
C MET A 687 -2.30 7.18 -27.16
N ASP A 688 -1.46 7.65 -28.04
CA ASP A 688 -0.08 8.10 -27.75
C ASP A 688 -0.02 9.59 -27.31
N MET A 689 -1.12 10.32 -27.42
CA MET A 689 -1.22 11.72 -26.96
C MET A 689 -1.38 11.79 -25.45
N ASP A 690 -0.81 12.83 -24.83
CA ASP A 690 -1.23 13.26 -23.51
C ASP A 690 -2.66 13.81 -23.53
N VAL A 691 -3.32 13.85 -22.35
CA VAL A 691 -4.72 14.28 -22.22
C VAL A 691 -4.95 15.70 -22.74
N ARG A 692 -4.01 16.65 -22.55
CA ARG A 692 -4.12 18.03 -23.04
C ARG A 692 -4.10 18.08 -24.57
N THR A 693 -3.15 17.39 -25.16
CA THR A 693 -3.02 17.30 -26.63
C THR A 693 -4.23 16.61 -27.23
N ALA A 694 -4.65 15.49 -26.62
CA ALA A 694 -5.86 14.77 -27.05
C ALA A 694 -7.12 15.63 -26.91
N LEU A 695 -7.24 16.47 -25.87
CA LEU A 695 -8.36 17.39 -25.69
C LEU A 695 -8.46 18.40 -26.84
N SER A 696 -7.32 18.92 -27.28
CA SER A 696 -7.26 19.85 -28.42
C SER A 696 -7.60 19.15 -29.75
N ALA A 697 -7.06 17.94 -29.98
CA ALA A 697 -7.31 17.13 -31.17
C ALA A 697 -8.76 16.62 -31.26
N CYS A 698 -9.34 16.25 -30.09
CA CYS A 698 -10.68 15.63 -30.01
C CYS A 698 -11.81 16.63 -29.67
N LYS A 699 -11.58 17.96 -29.80
CA LYS A 699 -12.55 19.00 -29.42
C LYS A 699 -13.92 18.84 -30.06
N ASP A 700 -13.98 18.28 -31.26
CA ASP A 700 -15.20 18.07 -32.01
C ASP A 700 -16.04 16.89 -31.55
N TRP A 701 -15.48 16.02 -30.74
CA TRP A 701 -16.11 14.79 -30.25
C TRP A 701 -16.63 15.01 -28.83
N LYS A 702 -17.83 15.53 -28.71
CA LYS A 702 -18.43 16.07 -27.46
C LYS A 702 -18.18 15.17 -26.22
N LEU A 703 -18.47 13.86 -26.29
CA LEU A 703 -18.33 12.96 -25.15
C LEU A 703 -16.86 12.71 -24.80
N VAL A 704 -16.00 12.56 -25.80
CA VAL A 704 -14.55 12.42 -25.62
C VAL A 704 -13.98 13.68 -24.98
N SER A 705 -14.31 14.85 -25.56
CA SER A 705 -13.84 16.14 -25.04
C SER A 705 -14.31 16.39 -23.60
N GLN A 706 -15.55 16.05 -23.24
CA GLN A 706 -16.04 16.17 -21.86
C GLN A 706 -15.22 15.32 -20.88
N ARG A 707 -14.94 14.05 -21.22
CA ARG A 707 -14.14 13.14 -20.37
C ARG A 707 -12.70 13.60 -20.25
N LEU A 708 -12.10 14.07 -21.36
CA LEU A 708 -10.73 14.61 -21.35
C LEU A 708 -10.65 15.91 -20.51
N ASN A 709 -11.69 16.75 -20.56
CA ASN A 709 -11.77 17.96 -19.72
C ASN A 709 -11.78 17.59 -18.23
N VAL A 710 -12.52 16.56 -17.83
CA VAL A 710 -12.52 16.09 -16.44
C VAL A 710 -11.12 15.63 -16.03
N LEU A 711 -10.43 14.83 -16.85
CA LEU A 711 -9.06 14.43 -16.56
C LEU A 711 -8.12 15.63 -16.42
N ASN A 712 -8.23 16.59 -17.34
CA ASN A 712 -7.41 17.80 -17.31
C ASN A 712 -7.68 18.69 -16.08
N SER A 713 -8.96 18.84 -15.68
CA SER A 713 -9.34 19.62 -14.48
C SER A 713 -8.87 18.97 -13.18
N LEU A 714 -8.62 17.67 -13.18
CA LEU A 714 -8.04 16.92 -12.06
C LEU A 714 -6.51 16.94 -12.04
N GLY A 715 -5.85 17.76 -12.89
CA GLY A 715 -4.41 17.82 -12.99
C GLY A 715 -3.75 16.60 -13.64
N LEU A 716 -4.53 15.77 -14.37
CA LEU A 716 -4.02 14.58 -15.08
C LEU A 716 -3.74 14.89 -16.58
N GLY A 717 -3.64 16.17 -16.94
CA GLY A 717 -3.46 16.62 -18.32
C GLY A 717 -2.18 16.13 -19.00
N TYR A 718 -1.19 15.74 -18.24
CA TYR A 718 0.10 15.26 -18.72
C TYR A 718 0.16 13.74 -18.96
N LEU A 719 -0.78 12.96 -18.42
CA LEU A 719 -0.81 11.50 -18.61
C LEU A 719 -1.13 11.16 -20.06
N THR A 720 -0.42 10.16 -20.58
CA THR A 720 -0.68 9.60 -21.91
C THR A 720 -1.94 8.72 -21.86
N LEU A 721 -2.81 8.82 -22.86
CA LEU A 721 -4.05 8.02 -22.90
C LEU A 721 -3.78 6.50 -22.92
N GLY A 722 -2.70 6.08 -23.56
CA GLY A 722 -2.24 4.68 -23.60
C GLY A 722 -1.45 4.21 -22.37
N GLU A 723 -1.18 5.07 -21.43
CA GLU A 723 -0.40 4.78 -20.22
C GLU A 723 -1.06 3.71 -19.35
N GLU A 724 -0.27 2.77 -18.85
CA GLU A 724 -0.76 1.64 -18.04
C GLU A 724 -1.16 2.08 -16.64
N THR A 725 -2.39 1.73 -16.23
CA THR A 725 -2.89 2.14 -14.91
C THR A 725 -2.15 1.54 -13.71
N PRO A 726 -1.55 0.32 -13.76
CA PRO A 726 -0.75 -0.19 -12.64
C PRO A 726 0.54 0.59 -12.37
N GLY A 727 1.04 1.33 -13.37
CA GLY A 727 2.25 2.16 -13.26
C GLY A 727 2.02 3.54 -12.64
N LEU A 728 0.77 3.96 -12.45
CA LEU A 728 0.42 5.26 -11.92
C LEU A 728 0.79 5.39 -10.44
N SER A 729 1.19 6.59 -10.03
CA SER A 729 1.37 6.95 -8.63
C SER A 729 0.06 6.84 -7.84
N GLY A 730 0.13 6.83 -6.50
CA GLY A 730 -1.07 6.75 -5.66
C GLY A 730 -2.05 7.89 -5.93
N GLY A 731 -1.56 9.12 -5.97
CA GLY A 731 -2.39 10.29 -6.23
C GLY A 731 -2.96 10.34 -7.66
N GLU A 732 -2.22 9.89 -8.67
CA GLU A 732 -2.73 9.76 -10.05
C GLU A 732 -3.86 8.72 -10.12
N ALA A 733 -3.68 7.58 -9.47
CA ALA A 733 -4.70 6.54 -9.40
C ALA A 733 -5.99 7.06 -8.72
N GLN A 734 -5.88 7.75 -7.59
CA GLN A 734 -7.03 8.36 -6.91
C GLN A 734 -7.77 9.37 -7.80
N ARG A 735 -7.03 10.30 -8.42
CA ARG A 735 -7.62 11.31 -9.32
C ARG A 735 -8.28 10.67 -10.54
N LEU A 736 -7.70 9.58 -11.07
CA LEU A 736 -8.30 8.84 -12.17
C LEU A 736 -9.58 8.08 -11.74
N LYS A 737 -9.62 7.51 -10.52
CA LYS A 737 -10.86 6.96 -9.93
C LYS A 737 -11.94 8.03 -9.83
N LEU A 738 -11.58 9.19 -9.32
CA LEU A 738 -12.49 10.32 -9.20
C LEU A 738 -13.02 10.77 -10.57
N ALA A 739 -12.16 10.84 -11.60
CA ALA A 739 -12.54 11.18 -12.97
C ALA A 739 -13.64 10.25 -13.52
N SER A 740 -13.58 8.96 -13.17
CA SER A 740 -14.60 7.98 -13.62
C SER A 740 -15.96 8.16 -12.96
N GLU A 741 -16.00 8.83 -11.79
CA GLU A 741 -17.23 9.13 -11.05
C GLU A 741 -17.80 10.53 -11.37
N MET A 742 -16.99 11.46 -11.81
CA MET A 742 -17.44 12.78 -12.22
C MET A 742 -18.33 12.69 -13.48
N GLY A 743 -19.39 13.51 -13.51
CA GLY A 743 -20.36 13.51 -14.63
C GLY A 743 -21.58 12.62 -14.40
N LYS A 744 -21.68 11.92 -13.27
CA LYS A 744 -22.89 11.25 -12.77
C LYS A 744 -23.67 12.20 -11.84
N ALA A 745 -24.93 11.90 -11.51
CA ALA A 745 -25.64 12.66 -10.47
C ALA A 745 -24.92 12.47 -9.13
N GLN A 746 -24.67 13.56 -8.42
CA GLN A 746 -23.90 13.56 -7.17
C GLN A 746 -24.75 13.82 -5.92
N SER A 747 -25.99 14.32 -6.11
CA SER A 747 -26.93 14.51 -5.01
C SER A 747 -27.17 13.17 -4.29
N GLY A 748 -27.16 13.18 -2.96
CA GLY A 748 -27.25 11.96 -2.14
C GLY A 748 -25.98 11.07 -2.13
N SER A 749 -24.86 11.55 -2.70
CA SER A 749 -23.59 10.80 -2.69
C SER A 749 -22.70 11.23 -1.54
N VAL A 750 -22.08 10.25 -0.88
CA VAL A 750 -20.95 10.46 0.05
C VAL A 750 -19.67 10.02 -0.63
N PHE A 751 -18.74 10.95 -0.83
CA PHE A 751 -17.38 10.67 -1.30
C PHE A 751 -16.45 10.61 -0.12
N VAL A 752 -15.74 9.51 0.03
CA VAL A 752 -14.70 9.33 1.05
C VAL A 752 -13.36 9.24 0.36
N PHE A 753 -12.43 10.09 0.75
CA PHE A 753 -11.06 10.12 0.26
C PHE A 753 -10.10 9.71 1.37
N ASP A 754 -9.16 8.82 1.04
CA ASP A 754 -8.12 8.36 1.96
C ASP A 754 -6.77 8.92 1.53
N GLU A 755 -6.27 9.91 2.29
CA GLU A 755 -5.00 10.63 2.06
C GLU A 755 -4.81 11.09 0.59
N PRO A 756 -5.72 11.91 0.03
CA PRO A 756 -5.67 12.28 -1.39
C PRO A 756 -4.56 13.27 -1.77
N THR A 757 -3.86 13.87 -0.80
CA THR A 757 -2.75 14.79 -1.05
C THR A 757 -1.41 14.10 -1.23
N ILE A 758 -1.35 12.77 -1.07
CA ILE A 758 -0.11 12.01 -1.23
C ILE A 758 0.57 12.33 -2.57
N GLY A 759 1.82 12.83 -2.50
CA GLY A 759 2.63 13.14 -3.68
C GLY A 759 2.16 14.37 -4.47
N LEU A 760 1.36 15.25 -3.87
CA LEU A 760 0.88 16.47 -4.50
C LEU A 760 1.68 17.70 -4.10
N HIS A 761 2.11 18.45 -5.10
CA HIS A 761 2.62 19.81 -4.90
C HIS A 761 1.50 20.73 -4.38
N PRO A 762 1.78 21.79 -3.58
CA PRO A 762 0.76 22.73 -3.11
C PRO A 762 -0.20 23.27 -4.19
N LEU A 763 0.29 23.52 -5.41
CA LEU A 763 -0.57 23.90 -6.56
C LEU A 763 -1.56 22.80 -6.96
N ASP A 764 -1.16 21.55 -6.86
CA ASP A 764 -2.03 20.39 -7.14
C ASP A 764 -3.08 20.22 -6.03
N VAL A 765 -2.71 20.51 -4.75
CA VAL A 765 -3.64 20.50 -3.60
C VAL A 765 -4.72 21.58 -3.79
N GLN A 766 -4.37 22.77 -4.29
CA GLN A 766 -5.36 23.81 -4.62
C GLN A 766 -6.35 23.33 -5.69
N THR A 767 -5.86 22.61 -6.70
CA THR A 767 -6.71 22.01 -7.73
C THR A 767 -7.67 20.98 -7.12
N LEU A 768 -7.17 20.13 -6.21
CA LEU A 768 -7.98 19.12 -5.52
C LEU A 768 -9.09 19.76 -4.67
N LEU A 769 -8.79 20.83 -3.94
CA LEU A 769 -9.78 21.58 -3.17
C LEU A 769 -10.88 22.20 -4.05
N THR A 770 -10.52 22.65 -5.25
CA THR A 770 -11.50 23.15 -6.25
C THR A 770 -12.43 22.03 -6.70
N VAL A 771 -11.91 20.82 -6.85
CA VAL A 771 -12.73 19.63 -7.19
C VAL A 771 -13.66 19.26 -6.04
N PHE A 772 -13.20 19.29 -4.78
CA PHE A 772 -14.08 19.07 -3.62
C PHE A 772 -15.20 20.09 -3.58
N GLN A 773 -14.89 21.35 -3.83
CA GLN A 773 -15.91 22.41 -3.93
C GLN A 773 -16.96 22.11 -5.01
N THR A 774 -16.53 21.67 -6.19
CA THR A 774 -17.43 21.30 -7.30
C THR A 774 -18.35 20.13 -6.93
N LEU A 775 -17.84 19.12 -6.20
CA LEU A 775 -18.64 17.99 -5.71
C LEU A 775 -19.71 18.47 -4.72
N ILE A 776 -19.32 19.33 -3.78
CA ILE A 776 -20.23 19.90 -2.76
C ILE A 776 -21.31 20.74 -3.41
N GLU A 777 -20.97 21.60 -4.36
CA GLU A 777 -21.93 22.41 -5.13
C GLU A 777 -22.89 21.55 -5.95
N SER A 778 -22.48 20.34 -6.32
CA SER A 778 -23.32 19.33 -6.99
C SER A 778 -24.18 18.50 -6.03
N GLY A 779 -24.18 18.83 -4.72
CA GLY A 779 -24.98 18.19 -3.67
C GLY A 779 -24.34 16.98 -3.00
N ALA A 780 -23.05 16.74 -3.21
CA ALA A 780 -22.32 15.65 -2.53
C ALA A 780 -21.85 16.03 -1.14
N THR A 781 -21.73 15.04 -0.25
CA THR A 781 -20.98 15.13 1.01
C THR A 781 -19.56 14.62 0.78
N VAL A 782 -18.54 15.37 1.20
CA VAL A 782 -17.13 15.00 1.01
C VAL A 782 -16.48 14.78 2.38
N ILE A 783 -15.95 13.58 2.59
CA ILE A 783 -15.21 13.19 3.80
C ILE A 783 -13.79 12.85 3.39
N VAL A 784 -12.80 13.43 4.05
CA VAL A 784 -11.38 13.26 3.70
C VAL A 784 -10.60 12.84 4.94
N ILE A 785 -9.90 11.73 4.89
CA ILE A 785 -8.89 11.36 5.90
C ILE A 785 -7.59 12.05 5.47
N GLU A 786 -7.06 12.96 6.30
CA GLU A 786 -5.92 13.78 5.91
C GLU A 786 -5.01 14.23 7.04
N HIS A 787 -3.76 14.52 6.66
CA HIS A 787 -2.72 15.09 7.51
C HIS A 787 -2.21 16.44 6.96
N ASP A 788 -2.47 16.75 5.70
CA ASP A 788 -2.07 17.99 5.07
C ASP A 788 -2.77 19.20 5.73
N LEU A 789 -1.97 20.14 6.22
CA LEU A 789 -2.48 21.29 6.97
C LEU A 789 -3.33 22.23 6.12
N ASP A 790 -3.07 22.34 4.83
CA ASP A 790 -3.82 23.22 3.94
C ASP A 790 -5.24 22.68 3.68
N VAL A 791 -5.36 21.35 3.54
CA VAL A 791 -6.67 20.69 3.45
C VAL A 791 -7.42 20.78 4.78
N ILE A 792 -6.74 20.55 5.91
CA ILE A 792 -7.35 20.67 7.25
C ILE A 792 -7.85 22.09 7.50
N ARG A 793 -7.05 23.11 7.21
CA ARG A 793 -7.44 24.54 7.34
C ARG A 793 -8.60 24.91 6.40
N SER A 794 -8.73 24.23 5.26
CA SER A 794 -9.77 24.46 4.26
C SER A 794 -11.07 23.72 4.52
N ALA A 795 -11.15 22.86 5.56
CA ALA A 795 -12.33 22.10 5.92
C ALA A 795 -13.48 23.00 6.42
N ASP A 796 -14.72 22.58 6.18
CA ASP A 796 -15.89 23.15 6.85
C ASP A 796 -16.00 22.60 8.28
N TYR A 797 -15.70 21.28 8.43
CA TYR A 797 -15.80 20.56 9.69
C TYR A 797 -14.64 19.58 9.85
N ILE A 798 -14.14 19.42 11.07
CA ILE A 798 -13.02 18.54 11.37
C ILE A 798 -13.41 17.55 12.46
N LEU A 799 -12.99 16.29 12.30
CA LEU A 799 -13.01 15.26 13.33
C LEU A 799 -11.56 14.95 13.70
N ASP A 800 -11.12 15.33 14.89
CA ASP A 800 -9.75 15.07 15.35
C ASP A 800 -9.71 13.85 16.26
N MET A 801 -8.99 12.82 15.81
CA MET A 801 -8.83 11.55 16.49
C MET A 801 -7.52 11.49 17.25
N GLY A 802 -7.56 11.08 18.51
CA GLY A 802 -6.35 11.08 19.34
C GLY A 802 -6.58 10.62 20.77
N PRO A 803 -5.79 11.19 21.74
CA PRO A 803 -4.66 12.13 21.53
C PRO A 803 -3.37 11.47 21.01
N GLY A 804 -3.23 10.14 21.13
CA GLY A 804 -2.08 9.35 20.70
C GLY A 804 -2.44 8.27 19.69
N GLY A 805 -1.47 7.38 19.39
CA GLY A 805 -1.68 6.16 18.60
C GLY A 805 -1.99 4.95 19.49
N GLY A 806 -2.60 3.90 18.92
CA GLY A 806 -2.91 2.65 19.62
C GLY A 806 -3.89 2.81 20.78
N GLU A 807 -3.63 2.17 21.91
CA GLU A 807 -4.50 2.22 23.11
C GLU A 807 -4.61 3.63 23.73
N ALA A 808 -3.60 4.48 23.55
CA ALA A 808 -3.63 5.87 23.96
C ALA A 808 -4.50 6.75 23.05
N GLY A 809 -4.85 6.25 21.88
CA GLY A 809 -5.74 6.91 20.91
C GLY A 809 -7.16 6.39 20.92
N GLY A 810 -7.78 6.39 19.74
CA GLY A 810 -9.10 5.80 19.50
C GLY A 810 -10.26 6.60 20.10
N ARG A 811 -10.06 7.89 20.39
CA ARG A 811 -11.09 8.80 20.89
C ARG A 811 -11.28 9.95 19.90
N LEU A 812 -12.50 10.43 19.81
CA LEU A 812 -12.76 11.74 19.22
C LEU A 812 -12.34 12.80 20.25
N VAL A 813 -11.24 13.50 20.01
CA VAL A 813 -10.64 14.47 20.91
C VAL A 813 -11.35 15.82 20.80
N ALA A 814 -11.62 16.22 19.55
CA ALA A 814 -12.33 17.45 19.24
C ALA A 814 -13.08 17.29 17.91
N CYS A 815 -14.19 18.03 17.76
CA CYS A 815 -14.90 18.17 16.50
C CYS A 815 -15.40 19.60 16.35
N GLY A 816 -15.43 20.11 15.12
CA GLY A 816 -15.88 21.48 14.86
C GLY A 816 -15.18 22.13 13.68
N THR A 817 -15.26 23.44 13.58
CA THR A 817 -14.54 24.26 12.59
C THR A 817 -13.04 24.27 12.86
N PRO A 818 -12.18 24.60 11.88
CA PRO A 818 -10.75 24.74 12.11
C PRO A 818 -10.39 25.65 13.30
N GLU A 819 -11.13 26.74 13.50
CA GLU A 819 -10.93 27.66 14.62
C GLU A 819 -11.27 27.00 15.98
N GLN A 820 -12.31 26.16 16.02
CA GLN A 820 -12.67 25.42 17.23
C GLN A 820 -11.62 24.37 17.56
N ILE A 821 -11.08 23.65 16.56
CA ILE A 821 -10.00 22.66 16.73
C ILE A 821 -8.71 23.33 17.22
N LYS A 822 -8.36 24.50 16.66
CA LYS A 822 -7.20 25.29 17.08
C LYS A 822 -7.23 25.63 18.58
N ASN A 823 -8.42 25.89 19.11
CA ASN A 823 -8.64 26.27 20.52
C ASN A 823 -8.87 25.04 21.43
N ALA A 824 -8.94 23.82 20.91
CA ALA A 824 -9.15 22.61 21.69
C ALA A 824 -7.85 22.18 22.38
N ALA A 825 -7.80 22.22 23.71
CA ALA A 825 -6.60 21.97 24.49
C ALA A 825 -5.98 20.57 24.29
N ASP A 826 -6.84 19.55 24.08
CA ASP A 826 -6.42 18.16 23.92
C ASP A 826 -6.07 17.81 22.45
N SER A 827 -6.33 18.71 21.50
CA SER A 827 -6.02 18.51 20.09
C SER A 827 -4.52 18.66 19.84
N VAL A 828 -3.91 17.58 19.32
CA VAL A 828 -2.53 17.63 18.84
C VAL A 828 -2.49 18.39 17.50
N THR A 829 -3.43 18.14 16.62
CA THR A 829 -3.57 18.80 15.31
C THR A 829 -3.80 20.31 15.46
N GLY A 830 -4.60 20.74 16.45
CA GLY A 830 -4.90 22.15 16.71
C GLY A 830 -3.67 23.04 16.96
N LYS A 831 -2.56 22.44 17.39
CA LYS A 831 -1.28 23.17 17.60
C LYS A 831 -0.58 23.57 16.31
N PHE A 832 -0.98 22.98 15.18
CA PHE A 832 -0.35 23.18 13.86
C PHE A 832 -1.24 23.92 12.86
N ILE A 833 -2.54 24.09 13.20
CA ILE A 833 -3.53 24.77 12.33
C ILE A 833 -3.39 26.31 12.38
#